data_9ad0da58927bab2cea1c51f903ab7b7a
#
_entry.id   9ad0da58927bab2cea1c51f903ab7b7a
#
_cell.length_a   1.000
_cell.length_b   1.000
_cell.length_c   1.000
_cell.angle_alpha   90.00
_cell.angle_beta   90.00
_cell.angle_gamma   90.00
#
_symmetry.space_group_name_H-M   'P 1'
#
loop_
_entity.id
_entity.type
_entity.pdbx_description
1 polymer ?
#
loop_
_entity_poly.entity_id
_entity_poly.type
_entity_poly.pdbx_seq_one_letter_code
_entity_poly.pdbx_strand_id
1 'polypeptide(L)'
;MTVPALTISALKEAKNSIIGNPTAKRALAQDDAFIAMLVDCVHNPEAYADSSRGSQDNVRIEAAHILASLSYGPSDALCTLLKLDAPRAFLVALSNLHPSEPPPLKAALARGLRVLTVALADTVGPAEWGLQAHMPDMQGGAKEALDSLFQVDALDVYLPLLCDPSTQVCISIAQLLASSLRLQAYRLAVSEWLPLSERHKEVKGKRGWEKADNPKSPSRSGGWAARQLSSLLQRRDVKLQEAALLALAALSKDNPTVAAKLARSAPDQAPVLSTILSMCKSRVIDQQVAACLCATNVLRSGFPPHYLHIDHSSAMTVTHVANSLISSETEKPIIRTKACHIMYHLVCDDKDLCQLAFDRGCLTKLANLVKSITPSEPTPGWDEDEPESTARLREAALTAIAAIALFDNDIRSEVTDTLRMIPYIQISLSHRHPGVRYAACQCVRALSRAVSVLRTNIVDSGLGLSVYQVFCKEDEDQRVRHAASSVICNLVTDFSPMKETLLAQGVIQNCVKLLDSPDQPLALNALWTFKNLLYKSNTDLKRRVMEALGWHTLHRFLTHDNHQFQEQAFHFTTNMTDNEDGLEMVFEGLGPSVLLNAVSRGLDSEHDDVLRQAASLLGNLANSATHQRDIISHPRILHSLRQCLIDAKVDVRRPAVACVRELVRVNPHCYRELHDAGIDTTLRHMCDYGGGLVAASPTGSAFTMGVEEDSEVREKAREALRWLERTDMGM
;
A
#
# COMPACT_ATOMS: atom_id res chain seq x y z
N MET A 1 -7.69 -11.31 52.61
CA MET A 1 -6.50 -11.98 52.10
C MET A 1 -5.40 -10.92 51.98
N THR A 2 -4.32 -11.04 52.74
CA THR A 2 -3.16 -10.14 52.67
C THR A 2 -2.51 -10.34 51.31
N VAL A 3 -2.44 -9.30 50.48
CA VAL A 3 -1.73 -9.27 49.20
C VAL A 3 -0.27 -9.64 49.49
N PRO A 4 0.31 -10.68 48.86
CA PRO A 4 1.69 -11.02 49.09
C PRO A 4 2.59 -9.82 48.70
N ALA A 5 3.45 -9.41 49.59
CA ALA A 5 4.35 -8.28 49.35
C ALA A 5 5.25 -8.62 48.13
N LEU A 6 5.30 -7.71 47.14
CA LEU A 6 6.18 -7.82 45.98
C LEU A 6 7.63 -7.71 46.44
N THR A 7 8.28 -8.84 46.70
CA THR A 7 9.71 -8.85 47.05
C THR A 7 10.58 -9.00 45.78
N ILE A 8 11.76 -8.37 45.81
CA ILE A 8 12.74 -8.48 44.71
C ILE A 8 13.07 -9.94 44.38
N SER A 9 13.13 -10.80 45.41
CA SER A 9 13.40 -12.24 45.21
C SER A 9 12.29 -12.93 44.43
N ALA A 10 11.03 -12.70 44.83
CA ALA A 10 9.87 -13.28 44.15
C ALA A 10 9.73 -12.80 42.68
N LEU A 11 9.99 -11.51 42.43
CA LEU A 11 9.98 -10.97 41.08
C LEU A 11 11.09 -11.55 40.19
N LYS A 12 12.30 -11.71 40.73
CA LYS A 12 13.40 -12.37 40.00
C LYS A 12 13.09 -13.85 39.69
N GLU A 13 12.48 -14.56 40.62
CA GLU A 13 12.04 -15.94 40.41
C GLU A 13 10.96 -15.99 39.30
N ALA A 14 9.92 -15.18 39.39
CA ALA A 14 8.89 -15.07 38.37
C ALA A 14 9.49 -14.71 36.98
N LYS A 15 10.39 -13.71 36.92
CA LYS A 15 11.08 -13.35 35.69
C LYS A 15 11.86 -14.52 35.09
N ASN A 16 12.64 -15.23 35.90
CA ASN A 16 13.47 -16.35 35.45
C ASN A 16 12.63 -17.55 34.98
N SER A 17 11.46 -17.76 35.58
CA SER A 17 10.54 -18.86 35.19
C SER A 17 9.93 -18.68 33.80
N ILE A 18 9.72 -17.39 33.38
CA ILE A 18 9.05 -17.08 32.11
C ILE A 18 10.02 -16.87 30.93
N ILE A 19 11.31 -16.60 31.19
CA ILE A 19 12.29 -16.38 30.12
C ILE A 19 12.47 -17.66 29.30
N GLY A 20 12.16 -17.58 27.99
CA GLY A 20 12.29 -18.72 27.08
C GLY A 20 11.24 -19.84 27.30
N ASN A 21 10.25 -19.63 28.18
CA ASN A 21 9.24 -20.62 28.50
C ASN A 21 7.82 -20.12 28.15
N PRO A 22 7.29 -20.46 26.93
CA PRO A 22 5.96 -20.03 26.52
C PRO A 22 4.82 -20.55 27.41
N THR A 23 4.96 -21.75 27.97
CA THR A 23 3.95 -22.35 28.86
C THR A 23 3.86 -21.59 30.17
N ALA A 24 5.02 -21.27 30.78
CA ALA A 24 5.05 -20.48 32.00
C ALA A 24 4.53 -19.03 31.76
N LYS A 25 4.81 -18.43 30.59
CA LYS A 25 4.22 -17.14 30.21
C LYS A 25 2.70 -17.19 30.14
N ARG A 26 2.14 -18.26 29.54
CA ARG A 26 0.69 -18.43 29.44
C ARG A 26 0.06 -18.61 30.82
N ALA A 27 0.68 -19.42 31.68
CA ALA A 27 0.19 -19.63 33.05
C ALA A 27 0.22 -18.32 33.86
N LEU A 28 1.31 -17.54 33.76
CA LEU A 28 1.41 -16.25 34.43
C LEU A 28 0.41 -15.22 33.86
N ALA A 29 0.14 -15.25 32.56
CA ALA A 29 -0.83 -14.37 31.90
C ALA A 29 -2.28 -14.58 32.37
N GLN A 30 -2.59 -15.72 32.97
CA GLN A 30 -3.91 -16.06 33.55
C GLN A 30 -4.06 -15.52 35.00
N ASP A 31 -2.98 -15.08 35.62
CA ASP A 31 -3.02 -14.46 36.96
C ASP A 31 -3.22 -12.92 36.84
N ASP A 32 -4.43 -12.51 36.49
CA ASP A 32 -4.79 -11.10 36.32
C ASP A 32 -4.47 -10.27 37.57
N ALA A 33 -4.57 -10.85 38.77
CA ALA A 33 -4.32 -10.15 40.02
C ALA A 33 -2.81 -9.83 40.18
N PHE A 34 -1.94 -10.78 39.85
CA PHE A 34 -0.50 -10.59 39.92
C PHE A 34 -0.04 -9.58 38.85
N ILE A 35 -0.58 -9.68 37.61
CA ILE A 35 -0.25 -8.73 36.54
C ILE A 35 -0.73 -7.32 36.89
N ALA A 36 -1.93 -7.18 37.48
CA ALA A 36 -2.44 -5.89 37.94
C ALA A 36 -1.52 -5.27 38.99
N MET A 37 -1.00 -6.06 39.94
CA MET A 37 -0.01 -5.59 40.92
C MET A 37 1.31 -5.15 40.23
N LEU A 38 1.77 -5.85 39.19
CA LEU A 38 2.95 -5.45 38.45
C LEU A 38 2.76 -4.12 37.71
N VAL A 39 1.61 -3.96 37.08
CA VAL A 39 1.23 -2.72 36.35
C VAL A 39 1.13 -1.57 37.34
N ASP A 40 0.45 -1.76 38.47
CA ASP A 40 0.34 -0.73 39.53
C ASP A 40 1.73 -0.36 40.12
N CYS A 41 2.56 -1.36 40.38
CA CYS A 41 3.93 -1.13 40.87
C CYS A 41 4.78 -0.25 39.92
N VAL A 42 4.57 -0.36 38.60
CA VAL A 42 5.35 0.42 37.63
C VAL A 42 5.00 1.89 37.69
N HIS A 43 3.74 2.30 37.82
CA HIS A 43 3.33 3.70 37.76
C HIS A 43 3.03 4.34 39.11
N ASN A 44 2.75 3.56 40.17
CA ASN A 44 2.40 4.05 41.51
C ASN A 44 3.39 3.51 42.57
N PRO A 45 4.59 4.10 42.67
CA PRO A 45 5.61 3.63 43.61
C PRO A 45 5.24 3.76 45.11
N GLU A 46 4.31 4.66 45.44
CA GLU A 46 3.91 4.91 46.84
C GLU A 46 3.05 3.78 47.41
N ALA A 47 2.35 3.02 46.58
CA ALA A 47 1.52 1.91 46.98
C ALA A 47 2.30 0.74 47.62
N TYR A 48 3.62 0.72 47.45
CA TYR A 48 4.52 -0.36 47.92
C TYR A 48 5.60 0.15 48.89
N ALA A 49 5.26 1.15 49.68
CA ALA A 49 6.18 2.06 50.42
C ALA A 49 6.86 1.50 51.68
N ASP A 50 6.83 0.22 51.97
CA ASP A 50 7.47 -0.37 53.19
C ASP A 50 9.00 -0.55 53.08
N SER A 51 9.61 -0.10 51.98
CA SER A 51 11.02 -0.32 51.66
C SER A 51 11.76 1.01 51.43
N SER A 52 13.07 1.03 51.67
CA SER A 52 13.91 2.17 51.25
C SER A 52 13.75 2.48 49.75
N ARG A 53 13.85 3.75 49.35
CA ARG A 53 13.65 4.22 47.99
C ARG A 53 14.44 3.41 46.96
N GLY A 54 15.66 3.02 47.22
CA GLY A 54 16.47 2.18 46.34
C GLY A 54 15.94 0.73 46.19
N SER A 55 15.22 0.21 47.18
CA SER A 55 14.53 -1.07 47.08
C SER A 55 13.29 -0.98 46.21
N GLN A 56 12.55 0.13 46.27
CA GLN A 56 11.37 0.41 45.43
C GLN A 56 11.74 0.50 43.94
N ASP A 57 12.84 1.21 43.62
CA ASP A 57 13.31 1.31 42.23
C ASP A 57 13.68 -0.06 41.64
N ASN A 58 14.32 -0.93 42.42
CA ASN A 58 14.66 -2.26 41.99
C ASN A 58 13.40 -3.16 41.76
N VAL A 59 12.37 -2.99 42.59
CA VAL A 59 11.08 -3.69 42.44
C VAL A 59 10.40 -3.24 41.12
N ARG A 60 10.37 -1.92 40.88
CA ARG A 60 9.83 -1.33 39.61
C ARG A 60 10.59 -1.85 38.36
N ILE A 61 11.93 -1.93 38.44
CA ILE A 61 12.76 -2.45 37.35
C ILE A 61 12.42 -3.90 37.04
N GLU A 62 12.31 -4.76 38.08
CA GLU A 62 11.98 -6.18 37.85
C GLU A 62 10.52 -6.35 37.34
N ALA A 63 9.57 -5.58 37.86
CA ALA A 63 8.20 -5.54 37.35
C ALA A 63 8.14 -5.15 35.87
N ALA A 64 8.84 -4.08 35.48
CA ALA A 64 8.93 -3.65 34.08
C ALA A 64 9.55 -4.73 33.18
N HIS A 65 10.55 -5.48 33.66
CA HIS A 65 11.16 -6.58 32.91
C HIS A 65 10.20 -7.76 32.73
N ILE A 66 9.37 -8.10 33.73
CA ILE A 66 8.37 -9.17 33.63
C ILE A 66 7.30 -8.77 32.60
N LEU A 67 6.73 -7.56 32.70
CA LEU A 67 5.73 -7.05 31.77
C LEU A 67 6.28 -7.02 30.33
N ALA A 68 7.52 -6.58 30.15
CA ALA A 68 8.20 -6.62 28.86
C ALA A 68 8.38 -8.05 28.34
N SER A 69 8.69 -9.03 29.21
CA SER A 69 8.79 -10.44 28.80
C SER A 69 7.44 -11.05 28.40
N LEU A 70 6.36 -10.66 29.06
CA LEU A 70 5.00 -11.10 28.76
C LEU A 70 4.51 -10.55 27.41
N SER A 71 4.92 -9.34 27.02
CA SER A 71 4.52 -8.74 25.74
C SER A 71 4.96 -9.56 24.51
N TYR A 72 6.03 -10.34 24.62
CA TYR A 72 6.46 -11.32 23.60
C TYR A 72 5.91 -12.73 23.88
N GLY A 73 4.88 -12.85 24.65
CA GLY A 73 4.23 -14.08 25.02
C GLY A 73 3.15 -14.53 24.02
N PRO A 74 2.37 -15.53 24.41
CA PRO A 74 1.14 -15.90 23.72
C PRO A 74 0.18 -14.71 23.65
N SER A 75 -0.75 -14.75 22.68
CA SER A 75 -1.78 -13.71 22.47
C SER A 75 -2.54 -13.33 23.74
N ASP A 76 -2.86 -14.34 24.58
CA ASP A 76 -3.56 -14.15 25.86
C ASP A 76 -2.82 -13.18 26.79
N ALA A 77 -1.48 -13.24 26.81
CA ALA A 77 -0.66 -12.35 27.65
C ALA A 77 -0.78 -10.88 27.19
N LEU A 78 -0.80 -10.62 25.88
CA LEU A 78 -0.98 -9.28 25.36
C LEU A 78 -2.40 -8.76 25.66
N CYS A 79 -3.42 -9.62 25.55
CA CYS A 79 -4.79 -9.28 25.93
C CYS A 79 -4.90 -8.81 27.38
N THR A 80 -4.27 -9.55 28.31
CA THR A 80 -4.28 -9.19 29.74
C THR A 80 -3.56 -7.85 29.97
N LEU A 81 -2.42 -7.61 29.30
CA LEU A 81 -1.69 -6.35 29.41
C LEU A 81 -2.51 -5.16 28.86
N LEU A 82 -3.30 -5.36 27.80
CA LEU A 82 -4.19 -4.35 27.25
C LEU A 82 -5.37 -4.06 28.18
N LYS A 83 -6.02 -5.10 28.73
CA LYS A 83 -7.12 -4.95 29.70
C LYS A 83 -6.72 -4.13 30.92
N LEU A 84 -5.46 -4.26 31.35
CA LEU A 84 -4.90 -3.57 32.51
C LEU A 84 -4.21 -2.23 32.13
N ASP A 85 -4.36 -1.77 30.90
CA ASP A 85 -3.80 -0.52 30.37
C ASP A 85 -2.29 -0.34 30.66
N ALA A 86 -1.53 -1.42 30.48
CA ALA A 86 -0.09 -1.41 30.70
C ALA A 86 0.67 -0.36 29.85
N PRO A 87 0.27 -0.04 28.58
CA PRO A 87 0.90 1.02 27.80
C PRO A 87 0.85 2.38 28.51
N ARG A 88 -0.31 2.74 29.04
CA ARG A 88 -0.52 3.98 29.78
C ARG A 88 0.27 3.99 31.10
N ALA A 89 0.33 2.85 31.81
CA ALA A 89 1.12 2.75 33.03
C ALA A 89 2.60 3.06 32.80
N PHE A 90 3.20 2.58 31.71
CA PHE A 90 4.57 2.92 31.33
C PHE A 90 4.73 4.41 30.95
N LEU A 91 3.76 5.00 30.24
CA LEU A 91 3.80 6.44 29.92
C LEU A 91 3.72 7.29 31.21
N VAL A 92 2.79 6.99 32.10
CA VAL A 92 2.65 7.70 33.39
C VAL A 92 3.93 7.54 34.24
N ALA A 93 4.49 6.32 34.28
CA ALA A 93 5.75 6.09 34.97
C ALA A 93 6.91 6.93 34.44
N LEU A 94 7.02 7.05 33.11
CA LEU A 94 8.04 7.85 32.44
C LEU A 94 7.83 9.37 32.64
N SER A 95 6.57 9.84 32.62
CA SER A 95 6.22 11.26 32.79
C SER A 95 6.50 11.73 34.20
N ASN A 96 6.36 10.86 35.22
CA ASN A 96 6.52 11.17 36.63
C ASN A 96 7.94 10.92 37.13
N LEU A 97 8.89 10.55 36.25
CA LEU A 97 10.29 10.34 36.68
C LEU A 97 10.94 11.61 37.17
N HIS A 98 11.43 11.56 38.41
CA HIS A 98 12.23 12.66 38.99
C HIS A 98 13.67 12.62 38.46
N PRO A 99 14.34 13.77 38.24
CA PRO A 99 15.72 13.81 37.74
C PRO A 99 16.74 13.07 38.61
N SER A 100 16.43 12.86 39.91
CA SER A 100 17.30 12.14 40.86
C SER A 100 17.11 10.61 40.82
N GLU A 101 16.17 10.07 40.05
CA GLU A 101 15.97 8.63 39.97
C GLU A 101 17.08 7.94 39.18
N PRO A 102 17.38 6.66 39.50
CA PRO A 102 18.53 5.99 38.90
C PRO A 102 18.36 5.74 37.44
N PRO A 103 19.40 5.97 36.59
CA PRO A 103 19.33 5.72 35.14
C PRO A 103 18.84 4.31 34.72
N PRO A 104 19.13 3.21 35.49
CA PRO A 104 18.61 1.90 35.19
C PRO A 104 17.08 1.80 35.22
N LEU A 105 16.40 2.54 36.09
CA LEU A 105 14.93 2.56 36.14
C LEU A 105 14.36 3.18 34.88
N LYS A 106 14.85 4.35 34.46
CA LYS A 106 14.43 4.97 33.19
C LYS A 106 14.65 4.06 31.98
N ALA A 107 15.80 3.37 31.94
CA ALA A 107 16.11 2.42 30.86
C ALA A 107 15.18 1.21 30.87
N ALA A 108 14.80 0.68 32.04
CA ALA A 108 13.87 -0.43 32.17
C ALA A 108 12.45 -0.03 31.71
N LEU A 109 11.97 1.15 32.09
CA LEU A 109 10.67 1.67 31.69
C LEU A 109 10.62 1.97 30.19
N ALA A 110 11.61 2.63 29.62
CA ALA A 110 11.71 2.88 28.18
C ALA A 110 11.76 1.56 27.38
N ARG A 111 12.48 0.54 27.87
CA ARG A 111 12.50 -0.78 27.28
C ARG A 111 11.13 -1.47 27.37
N GLY A 112 10.44 -1.36 28.51
CA GLY A 112 9.10 -1.94 28.70
C GLY A 112 8.10 -1.34 27.73
N LEU A 113 8.05 -0.01 27.64
CA LEU A 113 7.21 0.70 26.67
C LEU A 113 7.53 0.27 25.23
N ARG A 114 8.81 0.21 24.85
CA ARG A 114 9.23 -0.23 23.52
C ARG A 114 8.70 -1.63 23.19
N VAL A 115 8.94 -2.59 24.09
CA VAL A 115 8.60 -4.00 23.83
C VAL A 115 7.10 -4.17 23.67
N LEU A 116 6.31 -3.51 24.51
CA LEU A 116 4.86 -3.53 24.44
C LEU A 116 4.36 -2.87 23.15
N THR A 117 4.90 -1.70 22.79
CA THR A 117 4.55 -0.98 21.56
C THR A 117 4.87 -1.80 20.30
N VAL A 118 5.99 -2.54 20.29
CA VAL A 118 6.35 -3.46 19.21
C VAL A 118 5.31 -4.57 19.07
N ALA A 119 4.93 -5.21 20.19
CA ALA A 119 3.92 -6.26 20.16
C ALA A 119 2.55 -5.77 19.65
N LEU A 120 2.15 -4.55 20.03
CA LEU A 120 0.95 -3.89 19.52
C LEU A 120 1.04 -3.63 18.02
N ALA A 121 2.17 -3.08 17.56
CA ALA A 121 2.41 -2.80 16.16
C ALA A 121 2.42 -4.06 15.29
N ASP A 122 2.93 -5.18 15.81
CA ASP A 122 2.91 -6.48 15.16
C ASP A 122 1.49 -7.03 15.01
N THR A 123 0.59 -6.68 15.93
CA THR A 123 -0.82 -7.12 15.88
C THR A 123 -1.65 -6.27 14.92
N VAL A 124 -1.40 -4.96 14.85
CA VAL A 124 -2.24 -3.99 14.12
C VAL A 124 -1.76 -3.70 12.70
N GLY A 125 -0.45 -3.57 12.55
CA GLY A 125 0.11 -2.99 11.33
C GLY A 125 0.39 -4.00 10.22
N PRO A 126 0.72 -3.51 9.02
CA PRO A 126 1.36 -4.36 8.03
C PRO A 126 2.67 -4.88 8.59
N ALA A 127 3.03 -6.12 8.23
CA ALA A 127 4.32 -6.66 8.60
C ALA A 127 5.46 -5.80 8.05
N GLU A 128 6.53 -5.68 8.81
CA GLU A 128 7.75 -5.03 8.32
C GLU A 128 8.45 -5.90 7.26
N TRP A 129 8.42 -7.22 7.48
CA TRP A 129 9.10 -8.21 6.65
C TRP A 129 8.18 -9.40 6.37
N GLY A 130 7.63 -9.45 5.15
CA GLY A 130 6.79 -10.56 4.70
C GLY A 130 5.39 -10.58 5.31
N LEU A 131 4.69 -11.68 5.11
CA LEU A 131 3.32 -11.88 5.55
C LEU A 131 3.30 -12.46 6.97
N GLN A 132 2.71 -11.75 7.93
CA GLN A 132 2.52 -12.26 9.30
C GLN A 132 1.15 -12.93 9.48
N ALA A 133 1.04 -13.80 10.47
CA ALA A 133 -0.25 -14.38 10.85
C ALA A 133 -1.25 -13.28 11.25
N HIS A 134 -2.47 -13.40 10.77
CA HIS A 134 -3.55 -12.48 11.08
C HIS A 134 -4.20 -12.86 12.42
N MET A 135 -4.38 -11.87 13.33
CA MET A 135 -5.03 -12.05 14.64
C MET A 135 -6.21 -11.08 14.76
N PRO A 136 -7.36 -11.38 14.14
CA PRO A 136 -8.48 -10.44 14.03
C PRO A 136 -9.06 -10.05 15.39
N ASP A 137 -9.12 -10.97 16.33
CA ASP A 137 -9.79 -10.78 17.64
C ASP A 137 -9.10 -9.73 18.53
N MET A 138 -7.83 -9.44 18.29
CA MET A 138 -7.04 -8.49 19.08
C MET A 138 -6.82 -7.14 18.41
N GLN A 139 -7.14 -7.01 17.12
CA GLN A 139 -6.81 -5.81 16.35
C GLN A 139 -7.44 -4.53 16.89
N GLY A 140 -8.70 -4.59 17.33
CA GLY A 140 -9.43 -3.39 17.81
C GLY A 140 -8.75 -2.76 19.02
N GLY A 141 -8.58 -3.52 20.10
CA GLY A 141 -7.96 -3.01 21.33
C GLY A 141 -6.47 -2.67 21.16
N ALA A 142 -5.74 -3.46 20.37
CA ALA A 142 -4.33 -3.16 20.08
C ALA A 142 -4.18 -1.88 19.25
N LYS A 143 -5.10 -1.63 18.30
CA LYS A 143 -5.13 -0.40 17.51
C LYS A 143 -5.42 0.81 18.36
N GLU A 144 -6.44 0.75 19.22
CA GLU A 144 -6.81 1.83 20.13
C GLU A 144 -5.64 2.21 21.06
N ALA A 145 -4.98 1.20 21.65
CA ALA A 145 -3.80 1.41 22.47
C ALA A 145 -2.64 2.03 21.67
N LEU A 146 -2.42 1.56 20.44
CA LEU A 146 -1.37 2.11 19.58
C LEU A 146 -1.70 3.55 19.14
N ASP A 147 -2.96 3.83 18.76
CA ASP A 147 -3.42 5.18 18.41
C ASP A 147 -3.20 6.15 19.58
N SER A 148 -3.43 5.73 20.83
CA SER A 148 -3.19 6.54 22.03
C SER A 148 -1.71 6.89 22.22
N LEU A 149 -0.80 5.97 21.88
CA LEU A 149 0.65 6.19 21.98
C LEU A 149 1.19 7.23 20.99
N PHE A 150 0.46 7.52 19.92
CA PHE A 150 0.83 8.54 18.93
C PHE A 150 0.06 9.86 19.09
N GLN A 151 -0.74 10.01 20.15
CA GLN A 151 -1.29 11.30 20.53
C GLN A 151 -0.20 12.25 21.06
N VAL A 152 -0.45 13.55 20.95
CA VAL A 152 0.54 14.59 21.29
C VAL A 152 1.03 14.45 22.73
N ASP A 153 0.13 14.16 23.67
CA ASP A 153 0.46 14.02 25.09
C ASP A 153 1.42 12.84 25.34
N ALA A 154 1.21 11.72 24.66
CA ALA A 154 2.11 10.57 24.76
C ALA A 154 3.47 10.86 24.09
N LEU A 155 3.46 11.51 22.92
CA LEU A 155 4.67 11.94 22.22
C LEU A 155 5.51 12.90 23.08
N ASP A 156 4.87 13.77 23.86
CA ASP A 156 5.54 14.70 24.79
C ASP A 156 6.32 13.99 25.91
N VAL A 157 5.91 12.77 26.27
CA VAL A 157 6.58 11.97 27.27
C VAL A 157 7.83 11.29 26.73
N TYR A 158 7.72 10.58 25.59
CA TYR A 158 8.82 9.71 25.19
C TYR A 158 9.72 10.26 24.07
N LEU A 159 9.26 11.14 23.17
CA LEU A 159 10.12 11.67 22.12
C LEU A 159 11.32 12.49 22.65
N PRO A 160 11.17 13.33 23.70
CA PRO A 160 12.32 14.03 24.28
C PRO A 160 13.44 13.10 24.76
N LEU A 161 13.11 11.85 25.08
CA LEU A 161 14.09 10.85 25.52
C LEU A 161 15.07 10.41 24.40
N LEU A 162 14.87 10.81 23.16
CA LEU A 162 15.89 10.70 22.11
C LEU A 162 17.13 11.53 22.39
N CYS A 163 17.03 12.55 23.27
CA CYS A 163 18.13 13.37 23.71
C CYS A 163 18.65 12.96 25.10
N ASP A 164 18.20 11.84 25.65
CA ASP A 164 18.63 11.40 26.99
C ASP A 164 20.15 11.10 27.02
N PRO A 165 20.85 11.42 28.11
CA PRO A 165 22.26 11.08 28.26
C PRO A 165 22.52 9.57 28.26
N SER A 166 21.53 8.75 28.66
CA SER A 166 21.62 7.29 28.64
C SER A 166 21.42 6.76 27.21
N THR A 167 22.46 6.15 26.65
CA THR A 167 22.42 5.50 25.34
C THR A 167 21.34 4.40 25.27
N GLN A 168 21.10 3.67 26.35
CA GLN A 168 20.08 2.60 26.42
C GLN A 168 18.65 3.14 26.27
N VAL A 169 18.39 4.33 26.84
CA VAL A 169 17.11 5.03 26.68
C VAL A 169 16.92 5.46 25.23
N CYS A 170 17.92 6.13 24.65
CA CYS A 170 17.90 6.55 23.24
C CYS A 170 17.66 5.36 22.29
N ILE A 171 18.38 4.24 22.51
CA ILE A 171 18.20 2.99 21.73
C ILE A 171 16.75 2.49 21.84
N SER A 172 16.20 2.44 23.08
CA SER A 172 14.85 1.95 23.30
C SER A 172 13.81 2.79 22.57
N ILE A 173 13.92 4.12 22.62
CA ILE A 173 12.97 5.00 21.93
C ILE A 173 13.15 4.94 20.40
N ALA A 174 14.38 4.93 19.90
CA ALA A 174 14.63 4.77 18.47
C ALA A 174 14.07 3.44 17.93
N GLN A 175 14.26 2.33 18.64
CA GLN A 175 13.70 1.02 18.30
C GLN A 175 12.16 0.97 18.41
N LEU A 176 11.57 1.70 19.37
CA LEU A 176 10.12 1.88 19.45
C LEU A 176 9.62 2.51 18.16
N LEU A 177 10.20 3.64 17.74
CA LEU A 177 9.82 4.32 16.50
C LEU A 177 10.05 3.44 15.28
N ALA A 178 11.19 2.75 15.19
CA ALA A 178 11.53 1.87 14.08
C ALA A 178 10.44 0.81 13.83
N SER A 179 9.92 0.21 14.89
CA SER A 179 8.99 -0.93 14.78
C SER A 179 7.51 -0.52 14.73
N SER A 180 7.16 0.68 15.22
CA SER A 180 5.77 1.11 15.36
C SER A 180 5.28 2.10 14.31
N LEU A 181 6.17 2.79 13.60
CA LEU A 181 5.81 3.74 12.55
C LEU A 181 5.36 3.05 11.25
N ARG A 182 4.41 2.13 11.34
CA ARG A 182 3.92 1.34 10.20
C ARG A 182 2.82 2.03 9.42
N LEU A 183 1.99 2.85 10.09
CA LEU A 183 0.91 3.60 9.46
C LEU A 183 1.36 5.03 9.11
N GLN A 184 0.83 5.57 8.03
CA GLN A 184 1.15 6.94 7.59
C GLN A 184 0.78 7.99 8.65
N ALA A 185 -0.37 7.82 9.34
CA ALA A 185 -0.81 8.72 10.39
C ALA A 185 0.23 8.86 11.52
N TYR A 186 0.86 7.75 11.95
CA TYR A 186 1.88 7.77 12.99
C TYR A 186 3.18 8.43 12.52
N ARG A 187 3.57 8.21 11.25
CA ARG A 187 4.73 8.89 10.65
C ARG A 187 4.53 10.41 10.61
N LEU A 188 3.33 10.85 10.23
CA LEU A 188 2.97 12.27 10.22
C LEU A 188 2.96 12.84 11.63
N ALA A 189 2.32 12.17 12.62
CA ALA A 189 2.29 12.61 13.99
C ALA A 189 3.71 12.84 14.57
N VAL A 190 4.63 11.89 14.35
CA VAL A 190 6.02 12.01 14.82
C VAL A 190 6.82 13.05 14.02
N SER A 191 6.62 13.14 12.70
CA SER A 191 7.34 14.10 11.86
C SER A 191 6.92 15.55 12.10
N GLU A 192 5.67 15.78 12.49
CA GLU A 192 5.13 17.11 12.78
C GLU A 192 5.32 17.53 14.24
N TRP A 193 5.61 16.58 15.13
CA TRP A 193 5.77 16.86 16.54
C TRP A 193 6.97 17.79 16.83
N LEU A 194 6.77 18.73 17.78
CA LEU A 194 7.79 19.64 18.31
C LEU A 194 7.78 19.60 19.83
N PRO A 195 8.94 19.70 20.49
CA PRO A 195 9.00 19.84 21.95
C PRO A 195 8.35 21.15 22.41
N LEU A 196 7.82 21.17 23.61
CA LEU A 196 7.14 22.35 24.20
C LEU A 196 7.97 23.64 24.06
N SER A 197 9.29 23.55 24.22
CA SER A 197 10.21 24.69 24.07
C SER A 197 10.32 25.26 22.66
N GLU A 198 9.93 24.50 21.63
CA GLU A 198 9.97 24.93 20.22
C GLU A 198 8.59 25.29 19.68
N ARG A 199 7.48 24.83 20.29
CA ARG A 199 6.10 25.09 19.80
C ARG A 199 5.74 26.56 19.77
N HIS A 200 6.23 27.34 20.73
CA HIS A 200 5.89 28.78 20.86
C HIS A 200 6.90 29.72 20.19
N LYS A 201 7.93 29.18 19.53
CA LYS A 201 8.88 30.02 18.78
C LYS A 201 8.22 30.56 17.53
N GLU A 202 8.42 31.85 17.28
CA GLU A 202 8.04 32.48 16.03
C GLU A 202 9.06 32.12 14.94
N VAL A 203 8.57 31.70 13.79
CA VAL A 203 9.38 31.33 12.63
C VAL A 203 8.98 32.19 11.44
N LYS A 204 9.95 32.60 10.63
CA LYS A 204 9.69 33.39 9.42
C LYS A 204 9.10 32.52 8.35
N GLY A 205 7.79 32.60 8.13
CA GLY A 205 7.07 31.95 7.07
C GLY A 205 6.98 32.78 5.78
N LYS A 206 6.27 32.26 4.76
CA LYS A 206 6.05 32.98 3.49
C LYS A 206 5.28 34.29 3.64
N ARG A 207 4.47 34.43 4.69
CA ARG A 207 3.59 35.59 4.95
C ARG A 207 4.06 36.48 6.13
N GLY A 208 5.26 36.22 6.70
CA GLY A 208 5.79 36.95 7.85
C GLY A 208 6.14 36.00 9.01
N TRP A 209 6.13 36.53 10.25
CA TRP A 209 6.39 35.77 11.46
C TRP A 209 5.17 34.94 11.86
N GLU A 210 5.35 33.64 11.96
CA GLU A 210 4.30 32.68 12.29
C GLU A 210 4.74 31.84 13.49
N LYS A 211 3.78 31.38 14.32
CA LYS A 211 4.09 30.43 15.40
C LYS A 211 4.48 29.08 14.82
N ALA A 212 5.49 28.45 15.38
CA ALA A 212 5.99 27.14 14.92
C ALA A 212 4.95 26.01 14.99
N ASP A 213 3.94 26.14 15.86
CA ASP A 213 2.82 25.20 16.00
C ASP A 213 1.69 25.40 14.98
N ASN A 214 1.79 26.40 14.08
CA ASN A 214 0.81 26.58 13.02
C ASN A 214 0.87 25.40 12.04
N PRO A 215 -0.25 24.63 11.85
CA PRO A 215 -0.28 23.46 10.97
C PRO A 215 0.09 23.75 9.50
N LYS A 216 -0.04 25.02 9.08
CA LYS A 216 0.30 25.46 7.73
C LYS A 216 1.73 26.02 7.58
N SER A 217 2.53 26.01 8.65
CA SER A 217 3.89 26.55 8.60
C SER A 217 4.86 25.57 7.92
N PRO A 218 5.60 26.01 6.89
CA PRO A 218 6.60 25.16 6.21
C PRO A 218 7.77 24.75 7.10
N SER A 219 7.99 25.42 8.23
CA SER A 219 9.06 25.08 9.19
C SER A 219 8.77 23.83 10.01
N ARG A 220 7.50 23.42 10.08
CA ARG A 220 7.04 22.21 10.77
C ARG A 220 7.39 20.93 10.02
N SER A 221 7.50 21.01 8.71
CA SER A 221 7.74 19.85 7.84
C SER A 221 9.15 19.28 8.02
N GLY A 222 9.26 18.00 8.42
CA GLY A 222 10.49 17.23 8.57
C GLY A 222 11.24 17.48 9.88
N GLY A 223 10.52 17.61 10.90
CA GLY A 223 10.63 17.98 12.25
C GLY A 223 11.82 17.60 13.10
N TRP A 224 11.59 17.81 14.34
CA TRP A 224 12.53 17.62 15.43
C TRP A 224 13.04 16.17 15.55
N ALA A 225 12.13 15.17 15.45
CA ALA A 225 12.49 13.76 15.57
C ALA A 225 13.54 13.32 14.53
N ALA A 226 13.35 13.71 13.26
CA ALA A 226 14.30 13.39 12.19
C ALA A 226 15.68 14.01 12.46
N ARG A 227 15.75 15.28 12.96
CA ARG A 227 17.02 15.92 13.31
C ARG A 227 17.73 15.21 14.46
N GLN A 228 16.97 14.83 15.53
CA GLN A 228 17.57 14.11 16.66
C GLN A 228 18.09 12.72 16.25
N LEU A 229 17.29 11.94 15.51
CA LEU A 229 17.73 10.65 14.99
C LEU A 229 18.98 10.78 14.10
N SER A 230 19.03 11.82 13.24
CA SER A 230 20.22 12.09 12.41
C SER A 230 21.45 12.45 13.26
N SER A 231 21.27 13.16 14.38
CA SER A 231 22.38 13.47 15.28
C SER A 231 22.94 12.23 15.98
N LEU A 232 22.08 11.22 16.24
CA LEU A 232 22.51 9.96 16.85
C LEU A 232 23.44 9.16 15.93
N LEU A 233 23.37 9.34 14.60
CA LEU A 233 24.27 8.70 13.65
C LEU A 233 25.74 9.15 13.81
N GLN A 234 25.97 10.33 14.41
CA GLN A 234 27.33 10.85 14.64
C GLN A 234 28.00 10.25 15.89
N ARG A 235 27.23 9.59 16.77
CA ARG A 235 27.78 8.92 17.94
C ARG A 235 28.47 7.62 17.56
N ARG A 236 29.53 7.21 18.28
CA ARG A 236 30.33 6.03 17.97
C ARG A 236 29.73 4.68 18.41
N ASP A 237 28.52 4.68 18.96
CA ASP A 237 27.83 3.45 19.40
C ASP A 237 27.07 2.83 18.21
N VAL A 238 27.52 1.64 17.81
CA VAL A 238 26.96 0.93 16.65
C VAL A 238 25.50 0.52 16.83
N LYS A 239 25.10 0.09 18.05
CA LYS A 239 23.71 -0.28 18.34
C LYS A 239 22.79 0.94 18.32
N LEU A 240 23.28 2.09 18.76
CA LEU A 240 22.56 3.34 18.69
C LEU A 240 22.40 3.79 17.25
N GLN A 241 23.46 3.70 16.44
CA GLN A 241 23.41 4.03 15.01
C GLN A 241 22.43 3.12 14.27
N GLU A 242 22.46 1.81 14.52
CA GLU A 242 21.51 0.85 13.95
C GLU A 242 20.06 1.23 14.30
N ALA A 243 19.76 1.48 15.58
CA ALA A 243 18.42 1.87 16.02
C ALA A 243 17.96 3.18 15.36
N ALA A 244 18.85 4.17 15.27
CA ALA A 244 18.57 5.45 14.62
C ALA A 244 18.33 5.30 13.11
N LEU A 245 19.10 4.44 12.41
CA LEU A 245 18.90 4.12 10.99
C LEU A 245 17.54 3.47 10.73
N LEU A 246 17.16 2.49 11.55
CA LEU A 246 15.86 1.82 11.44
C LEU A 246 14.70 2.80 11.73
N ALA A 247 14.84 3.68 12.74
CA ALA A 247 13.84 4.72 13.03
C ALA A 247 13.72 5.73 11.88
N LEU A 248 14.84 6.18 11.30
CA LEU A 248 14.83 7.05 10.12
C LEU A 248 14.22 6.35 8.90
N ALA A 249 14.50 5.06 8.71
CA ALA A 249 13.90 4.26 7.66
C ALA A 249 12.37 4.21 7.78
N ALA A 250 11.87 3.94 9.00
CA ALA A 250 10.43 3.91 9.27
C ALA A 250 9.78 5.29 9.10
N LEU A 251 10.43 6.35 9.55
CA LEU A 251 9.92 7.73 9.48
C LEU A 251 9.91 8.29 8.05
N SER A 252 10.90 7.91 7.22
CA SER A 252 11.01 8.37 5.83
C SER A 252 10.14 7.60 4.85
N LYS A 253 9.65 6.39 5.20
CA LYS A 253 8.80 5.58 4.32
C LYS A 253 7.50 6.32 3.99
N ASP A 254 7.21 6.49 2.70
CA ASP A 254 6.03 7.23 2.20
C ASP A 254 5.88 8.63 2.84
N ASN A 255 7.01 9.26 3.19
CA ASN A 255 7.06 10.60 3.78
C ASN A 255 8.06 11.48 3.02
N PRO A 256 7.63 12.08 1.87
CA PRO A 256 8.51 12.86 1.00
C PRO A 256 9.14 14.07 1.70
N THR A 257 8.48 14.61 2.71
CA THR A 257 8.99 15.78 3.46
C THR A 257 10.23 15.43 4.28
N VAL A 258 10.18 14.31 5.02
CA VAL A 258 11.33 13.81 5.80
C VAL A 258 12.44 13.36 4.86
N ALA A 259 12.10 12.57 3.84
CA ALA A 259 13.06 12.07 2.89
C ALA A 259 13.80 13.21 2.15
N ALA A 260 13.09 14.25 1.72
CA ALA A 260 13.69 15.43 1.10
C ALA A 260 14.69 16.14 2.03
N LYS A 261 14.41 16.20 3.34
CA LYS A 261 15.35 16.81 4.29
C LYS A 261 16.60 15.97 4.52
N LEU A 262 16.47 14.63 4.52
CA LEU A 262 17.62 13.73 4.66
C LEU A 262 18.52 13.75 3.41
N ALA A 263 17.93 13.98 2.24
CA ALA A 263 18.64 14.01 0.96
C ALA A 263 19.25 15.37 0.60
N ARG A 264 18.74 16.48 1.19
CA ARG A 264 19.26 17.82 0.89
C ARG A 264 20.53 18.15 1.67
N SER A 265 21.46 18.86 0.99
CA SER A 265 22.58 19.52 1.66
C SER A 265 22.07 20.75 2.42
N ALA A 266 22.48 20.91 3.67
CA ALA A 266 22.40 22.20 4.37
C ALA A 266 23.64 23.04 3.98
N PRO A 267 23.59 24.38 4.10
CA PRO A 267 24.80 25.17 3.99
C PRO A 267 25.86 24.62 4.95
N ASP A 268 27.04 24.31 4.46
CA ASP A 268 28.19 23.77 5.20
C ASP A 268 28.06 22.32 5.75
N GLN A 269 27.02 21.56 5.39
CA GLN A 269 26.88 20.17 5.81
C GLN A 269 26.48 19.26 4.63
N ALA A 270 27.17 18.10 4.53
CA ALA A 270 26.79 17.06 3.61
C ALA A 270 25.39 16.51 3.94
N PRO A 271 24.60 16.02 2.94
CA PRO A 271 23.33 15.40 3.19
C PRO A 271 23.45 14.23 4.17
N VAL A 272 22.45 14.05 5.03
CA VAL A 272 22.41 12.89 5.94
C VAL A 272 22.42 11.57 5.13
N LEU A 273 21.82 11.57 3.95
CA LEU A 273 21.83 10.43 3.02
C LEU A 273 23.24 9.98 2.68
N SER A 274 24.22 10.89 2.53
CA SER A 274 25.63 10.53 2.28
C SER A 274 26.23 9.73 3.45
N THR A 275 25.91 10.11 4.67
CA THR A 275 26.30 9.37 5.88
C THR A 275 25.65 7.99 5.91
N ILE A 276 24.34 7.88 5.60
CA ILE A 276 23.62 6.61 5.52
C ILE A 276 24.24 5.71 4.46
N LEU A 277 24.54 6.22 3.26
CA LEU A 277 25.18 5.46 2.18
C LEU A 277 26.60 4.99 2.56
N SER A 278 27.35 5.77 3.34
CA SER A 278 28.66 5.32 3.85
C SER A 278 28.48 4.14 4.83
N MET A 279 27.42 4.14 5.63
CA MET A 279 27.09 3.06 6.58
C MET A 279 26.56 1.79 5.86
N CYS A 280 26.05 1.88 4.63
CA CYS A 280 25.77 0.70 3.80
C CYS A 280 27.03 -0.14 3.53
N LYS A 281 28.22 0.43 3.68
CA LYS A 281 29.52 -0.26 3.53
C LYS A 281 30.12 -0.71 4.86
N SER A 282 29.34 -0.67 5.96
CA SER A 282 29.78 -1.11 7.28
C SER A 282 30.16 -2.59 7.29
N ARG A 283 31.13 -2.95 8.13
CA ARG A 283 31.47 -4.35 8.42
C ARG A 283 30.52 -5.02 9.39
N VAL A 284 29.72 -4.22 10.10
CA VAL A 284 28.68 -4.73 11.01
C VAL A 284 27.40 -4.94 10.21
N ILE A 285 27.02 -6.18 10.02
CA ILE A 285 25.94 -6.59 9.10
C ILE A 285 24.60 -5.96 9.46
N ASP A 286 24.23 -5.95 10.75
CA ASP A 286 22.94 -5.36 11.19
C ASP A 286 22.88 -3.85 10.88
N GLN A 287 23.98 -3.13 11.10
CA GLN A 287 24.09 -1.72 10.73
C GLN A 287 24.03 -1.54 9.20
N GLN A 288 24.70 -2.41 8.43
CA GLN A 288 24.69 -2.39 6.97
C GLN A 288 23.26 -2.55 6.42
N VAL A 289 22.51 -3.54 6.94
CA VAL A 289 21.12 -3.81 6.56
C VAL A 289 20.21 -2.63 6.93
N ALA A 290 20.36 -2.07 8.15
CA ALA A 290 19.60 -0.91 8.60
C ALA A 290 19.86 0.32 7.71
N ALA A 291 21.12 0.55 7.32
CA ALA A 291 21.49 1.64 6.43
C ALA A 291 20.92 1.45 5.02
N CYS A 292 20.96 0.23 4.48
CA CYS A 292 20.35 -0.08 3.18
C CYS A 292 18.83 0.13 3.19
N LEU A 293 18.12 -0.29 4.24
CA LEU A 293 16.69 -0.05 4.38
C LEU A 293 16.37 1.45 4.45
N CYS A 294 17.15 2.20 5.25
CA CYS A 294 16.98 3.64 5.36
C CYS A 294 17.22 4.35 4.02
N ALA A 295 18.30 4.05 3.34
CA ALA A 295 18.59 4.59 2.01
C ALA A 295 17.46 4.27 1.01
N THR A 296 16.99 3.01 0.99
CA THR A 296 15.87 2.58 0.14
C THR A 296 14.63 3.41 0.38
N ASN A 297 14.19 3.56 1.64
CA ASN A 297 12.98 4.29 1.97
C ASN A 297 13.12 5.80 1.65
N VAL A 298 14.30 6.38 1.84
CA VAL A 298 14.56 7.77 1.43
C VAL A 298 14.48 7.91 -0.09
N LEU A 299 15.10 7.01 -0.86
CA LEU A 299 15.09 7.05 -2.32
C LEU A 299 13.68 6.83 -2.91
N ARG A 300 12.85 6.02 -2.25
CA ARG A 300 11.51 5.62 -2.73
C ARG A 300 10.35 6.50 -2.25
N SER A 301 10.61 7.48 -1.40
CA SER A 301 9.54 8.30 -0.77
C SER A 301 8.84 9.31 -1.67
N GLY A 302 9.00 9.23 -2.99
CA GLY A 302 8.26 10.05 -3.94
C GLY A 302 8.61 11.54 -3.84
N PHE A 303 9.84 11.90 -4.21
CA PHE A 303 10.18 13.32 -4.40
C PHE A 303 9.39 13.88 -5.58
N PRO A 304 8.88 15.15 -5.51
CA PRO A 304 8.38 15.83 -6.68
C PRO A 304 9.45 15.80 -7.80
N PRO A 305 9.06 15.53 -9.06
CA PRO A 305 10.01 15.30 -10.16
C PRO A 305 11.02 16.42 -10.40
N HIS A 306 10.83 17.59 -9.81
CA HIS A 306 11.73 18.74 -9.91
C HIS A 306 12.89 18.74 -8.90
N TYR A 307 12.96 17.77 -7.97
CA TYR A 307 13.91 17.85 -6.84
C TYR A 307 14.99 16.80 -6.80
N LEU A 308 14.83 15.65 -7.46
CA LEU A 308 15.91 14.66 -7.57
C LEU A 308 15.65 13.78 -8.81
N HIS A 309 16.57 13.81 -9.76
CA HIS A 309 16.90 12.57 -10.46
C HIS A 309 17.29 11.60 -9.34
N ILE A 310 16.59 10.46 -9.20
CA ILE A 310 17.05 9.37 -8.34
C ILE A 310 18.53 9.20 -8.69
N ASP A 311 19.42 9.53 -7.74
CA ASP A 311 20.84 9.37 -8.00
C ASP A 311 21.05 7.87 -8.20
N HIS A 312 21.17 7.47 -9.47
CA HIS A 312 21.45 6.09 -9.86
C HIS A 312 22.62 5.50 -9.07
N SER A 313 23.58 6.35 -8.68
CA SER A 313 24.73 5.96 -7.85
C SER A 313 24.32 5.47 -6.47
N SER A 314 23.36 6.15 -5.84
CA SER A 314 22.81 5.75 -4.52
C SER A 314 22.03 4.45 -4.61
N ALA A 315 21.16 4.31 -5.61
CA ALA A 315 20.41 3.08 -5.86
C ALA A 315 21.36 1.90 -6.19
N MET A 316 22.41 2.15 -7.00
CA MET A 316 23.46 1.17 -7.30
C MET A 316 24.19 0.69 -6.05
N THR A 317 24.49 1.59 -5.10
CA THR A 317 25.16 1.22 -3.84
C THR A 317 24.28 0.27 -3.04
N VAL A 318 23.00 0.57 -2.88
CA VAL A 318 22.05 -0.31 -2.16
C VAL A 318 21.88 -1.64 -2.88
N THR A 319 21.67 -1.61 -4.21
CA THR A 319 21.56 -2.81 -5.06
C THR A 319 22.77 -3.73 -4.90
N HIS A 320 23.99 -3.18 -4.94
CA HIS A 320 25.21 -3.95 -4.81
C HIS A 320 25.31 -4.64 -3.44
N VAL A 321 25.04 -3.92 -2.35
CA VAL A 321 25.10 -4.46 -0.99
C VAL A 321 24.02 -5.51 -0.77
N ALA A 322 22.78 -5.22 -1.13
CA ALA A 322 21.66 -6.17 -1.01
C ALA A 322 21.97 -7.45 -1.81
N ASN A 323 22.47 -7.29 -3.04
CA ASN A 323 22.82 -8.41 -3.92
C ASN A 323 23.98 -9.27 -3.38
N SER A 324 24.94 -8.67 -2.67
CA SER A 324 26.00 -9.38 -1.96
C SER A 324 25.47 -10.20 -0.79
N LEU A 325 24.60 -9.61 0.03
CA LEU A 325 23.97 -10.28 1.17
C LEU A 325 23.04 -11.43 0.73
N ILE A 326 22.26 -11.26 -0.35
CA ILE A 326 21.39 -12.30 -0.91
C ILE A 326 22.21 -13.52 -1.33
N SER A 327 23.35 -13.34 -1.95
CA SER A 327 24.19 -14.43 -2.46
C SER A 327 25.14 -15.02 -1.41
N SER A 328 25.23 -14.45 -0.22
CA SER A 328 26.15 -14.94 0.82
C SER A 328 25.62 -16.21 1.47
N GLU A 329 26.37 -17.29 1.40
CA GLU A 329 26.04 -18.55 2.07
C GLU A 329 26.40 -18.55 3.57
N THR A 330 27.25 -17.63 3.99
CA THR A 330 27.68 -17.50 5.39
C THR A 330 26.72 -16.71 6.26
N GLU A 331 25.86 -15.89 5.62
CA GLU A 331 24.89 -15.07 6.35
C GLU A 331 23.66 -15.85 6.78
N LYS A 332 23.14 -15.47 7.96
CA LYS A 332 21.93 -16.08 8.52
C LYS A 332 20.72 -15.87 7.60
N PRO A 333 19.79 -16.83 7.52
CA PRO A 333 18.58 -16.68 6.70
C PRO A 333 17.83 -15.39 6.94
N ILE A 334 17.75 -14.90 8.17
CA ILE A 334 17.06 -13.65 8.52
C ILE A 334 17.71 -12.42 7.87
N ILE A 335 19.02 -12.36 7.74
CA ILE A 335 19.75 -11.27 7.08
C ILE A 335 19.46 -11.31 5.57
N ARG A 336 19.54 -12.49 4.98
CA ARG A 336 19.23 -12.70 3.55
C ARG A 336 17.77 -12.35 3.23
N THR A 337 16.82 -12.70 4.13
CA THR A 337 15.41 -12.32 4.04
C THR A 337 15.25 -10.80 3.99
N LYS A 338 15.88 -10.08 4.93
CA LYS A 338 15.86 -8.61 4.95
C LYS A 338 16.46 -8.02 3.66
N ALA A 339 17.56 -8.58 3.17
CA ALA A 339 18.19 -8.13 1.92
C ALA A 339 17.27 -8.31 0.70
N CYS A 340 16.53 -9.44 0.62
CA CYS A 340 15.52 -9.68 -0.42
C CYS A 340 14.38 -8.65 -0.34
N HIS A 341 13.87 -8.36 0.86
CA HIS A 341 12.83 -7.34 1.04
C HIS A 341 13.33 -5.91 0.74
N ILE A 342 14.58 -5.58 1.09
CA ILE A 342 15.19 -4.30 0.71
C ILE A 342 15.25 -4.19 -0.82
N MET A 343 15.67 -5.27 -1.52
CA MET A 343 15.66 -5.31 -2.99
C MET A 343 14.23 -5.08 -3.52
N TYR A 344 13.24 -5.79 -2.98
CA TYR A 344 11.83 -5.60 -3.33
C TYR A 344 11.39 -4.14 -3.14
N HIS A 345 11.61 -3.56 -1.97
CA HIS A 345 11.22 -2.17 -1.67
C HIS A 345 11.94 -1.16 -2.57
N LEU A 346 13.19 -1.45 -2.97
CA LEU A 346 13.93 -0.57 -3.87
C LEU A 346 13.31 -0.52 -5.27
N VAL A 347 12.93 -1.68 -5.83
CA VAL A 347 12.51 -1.80 -7.23
C VAL A 347 11.01 -1.77 -7.45
N CYS A 348 10.19 -1.96 -6.38
CA CYS A 348 8.74 -2.07 -6.49
C CYS A 348 8.16 -0.86 -7.22
N ASP A 349 7.32 -1.13 -8.23
CA ASP A 349 6.60 -0.11 -9.03
C ASP A 349 7.49 0.94 -9.71
N ASP A 350 8.74 0.57 -10.05
CA ASP A 350 9.69 1.44 -10.74
C ASP A 350 10.43 0.67 -11.84
N LYS A 351 10.10 0.99 -13.10
CA LYS A 351 10.65 0.29 -14.26
C LYS A 351 12.17 0.40 -14.38
N ASP A 352 12.70 1.59 -14.13
CA ASP A 352 14.15 1.86 -14.31
C ASP A 352 14.98 1.15 -13.23
N LEU A 353 14.47 1.11 -12.00
CA LEU A 353 15.11 0.37 -10.92
C LEU A 353 14.97 -1.15 -11.08
N CYS A 354 13.87 -1.66 -11.66
CA CYS A 354 13.76 -3.07 -12.06
C CYS A 354 14.83 -3.43 -13.10
N GLN A 355 15.01 -2.58 -14.13
CA GLN A 355 16.03 -2.78 -15.14
C GLN A 355 17.44 -2.73 -14.54
N LEU A 356 17.71 -1.76 -13.66
CA LEU A 356 18.99 -1.67 -12.94
C LEU A 356 19.29 -2.96 -12.16
N ALA A 357 18.32 -3.49 -11.43
CA ALA A 357 18.49 -4.72 -10.67
C ALA A 357 18.73 -5.93 -11.60
N PHE A 358 18.05 -6.00 -12.72
CA PHE A 358 18.23 -7.02 -13.74
C PHE A 358 19.67 -6.97 -14.33
N ASP A 359 20.11 -5.80 -14.78
CA ASP A 359 21.44 -5.57 -15.35
C ASP A 359 22.58 -5.91 -14.37
N ARG A 360 22.31 -5.81 -13.06
CA ARG A 360 23.24 -6.17 -11.98
C ARG A 360 23.17 -7.65 -11.57
N GLY A 361 22.42 -8.47 -12.29
CA GLY A 361 22.31 -9.91 -12.06
C GLY A 361 21.58 -10.28 -10.76
N CYS A 362 20.77 -9.37 -10.20
CA CYS A 362 20.02 -9.65 -8.96
C CYS A 362 19.01 -10.77 -9.17
N LEU A 363 18.33 -10.79 -10.33
CA LEU A 363 17.36 -11.80 -10.68
C LEU A 363 17.97 -13.22 -10.67
N THR A 364 19.13 -13.40 -11.27
CA THR A 364 19.86 -14.69 -11.29
C THR A 364 20.22 -15.17 -9.88
N LYS A 365 20.68 -14.25 -9.02
CA LYS A 365 21.03 -14.60 -7.63
C LYS A 365 19.79 -14.97 -6.79
N LEU A 366 18.69 -14.24 -6.94
CA LEU A 366 17.42 -14.57 -6.31
C LEU A 366 16.87 -15.93 -6.77
N ALA A 367 16.93 -16.20 -8.09
CA ALA A 367 16.51 -17.46 -8.65
C ALA A 367 17.37 -18.65 -8.12
N ASN A 368 18.69 -18.47 -8.07
CA ASN A 368 19.59 -19.47 -7.52
C ASN A 368 19.34 -19.70 -6.03
N LEU A 369 19.04 -18.64 -5.28
CA LEU A 369 18.64 -18.77 -3.87
C LEU A 369 17.37 -19.59 -3.73
N VAL A 370 16.28 -19.29 -4.48
CA VAL A 370 15.04 -20.06 -4.42
C VAL A 370 15.29 -21.54 -4.77
N LYS A 371 16.08 -21.80 -5.82
CA LYS A 371 16.44 -23.18 -6.20
C LYS A 371 17.21 -23.92 -5.13
N SER A 372 18.13 -23.26 -4.42
CA SER A 372 18.95 -23.89 -3.38
C SER A 372 18.17 -24.31 -2.13
N ILE A 373 17.03 -23.63 -1.88
CA ILE A 373 16.17 -23.89 -0.70
C ILE A 373 14.85 -24.58 -1.03
N THR A 374 14.60 -24.93 -2.30
CA THR A 374 13.37 -25.60 -2.73
C THR A 374 13.72 -26.92 -3.38
N PRO A 375 13.17 -28.06 -2.92
CA PRO A 375 13.45 -29.36 -3.53
C PRO A 375 12.97 -29.38 -4.99
N SER A 376 13.73 -30.04 -5.85
CA SER A 376 13.36 -30.20 -7.28
C SER A 376 12.20 -31.18 -7.46
N GLU A 377 12.11 -32.18 -6.60
CA GLU A 377 11.06 -33.20 -6.58
C GLU A 377 10.49 -33.29 -5.15
N PRO A 378 9.47 -32.46 -4.82
CA PRO A 378 8.91 -32.45 -3.49
C PRO A 378 8.10 -33.73 -3.20
N THR A 379 8.39 -34.37 -2.09
CA THR A 379 7.52 -35.41 -1.52
C THR A 379 6.33 -34.75 -0.80
N PRO A 380 5.17 -35.45 -0.68
CA PRO A 380 4.06 -34.91 0.11
C PRO A 380 4.55 -34.60 1.55
N GLY A 381 4.22 -33.39 2.04
CA GLY A 381 4.63 -32.91 3.37
C GLY A 381 6.09 -32.46 3.47
N TRP A 382 6.80 -32.26 2.37
CA TRP A 382 8.20 -31.82 2.34
C TRP A 382 8.50 -30.55 3.16
N ASP A 383 7.50 -29.72 3.34
CA ASP A 383 7.58 -28.44 4.04
C ASP A 383 7.12 -28.50 5.50
N GLU A 384 6.66 -29.70 6.00
CA GLU A 384 6.16 -29.84 7.36
C GLU A 384 7.25 -29.57 8.41
N ASP A 385 8.46 -30.05 8.18
CA ASP A 385 9.62 -29.87 9.07
C ASP A 385 10.50 -28.66 8.66
N GLU A 386 10.10 -27.88 7.65
CA GLU A 386 10.91 -26.76 7.21
C GLU A 386 10.96 -25.67 8.27
N PRO A 387 12.17 -25.14 8.61
CA PRO A 387 12.30 -24.00 9.51
C PRO A 387 11.56 -22.76 8.96
N GLU A 388 10.81 -22.06 9.81
CA GLU A 388 10.10 -20.85 9.43
C GLU A 388 11.02 -19.80 8.78
N SER A 389 12.28 -19.72 9.21
CA SER A 389 13.28 -18.83 8.63
C SER A 389 13.59 -19.12 7.15
N THR A 390 13.49 -20.38 6.72
CA THR A 390 13.67 -20.80 5.32
C THR A 390 12.43 -20.45 4.51
N ALA A 391 11.24 -20.71 5.02
CA ALA A 391 9.99 -20.32 4.39
C ALA A 391 9.91 -18.80 4.17
N ARG A 392 10.28 -17.99 5.17
CA ARG A 392 10.35 -16.54 5.07
C ARG A 392 11.40 -16.06 4.05
N LEU A 393 12.54 -16.77 3.96
CA LEU A 393 13.57 -16.46 2.95
C LEU A 393 13.05 -16.73 1.53
N ARG A 394 12.33 -17.83 1.33
CA ARG A 394 11.68 -18.17 0.04
C ARG A 394 10.62 -17.13 -0.32
N GLU A 395 9.75 -16.77 0.63
CA GLU A 395 8.77 -15.69 0.45
C GLU A 395 9.44 -14.40 -0.04
N ALA A 396 10.47 -13.94 0.66
CA ALA A 396 11.15 -12.69 0.34
C ALA A 396 11.84 -12.73 -1.04
N ALA A 397 12.48 -13.86 -1.37
CA ALA A 397 13.15 -14.03 -2.66
C ALA A 397 12.15 -14.04 -3.83
N LEU A 398 11.03 -14.78 -3.70
CA LEU A 398 9.97 -14.80 -4.70
C LEU A 398 9.30 -13.42 -4.84
N THR A 399 9.08 -12.71 -3.74
CA THR A 399 8.53 -11.34 -3.76
C THR A 399 9.43 -10.39 -4.55
N ALA A 400 10.75 -10.47 -4.36
CA ALA A 400 11.71 -9.66 -5.10
C ALA A 400 11.75 -10.04 -6.60
N ILE A 401 11.70 -11.33 -6.94
CA ILE A 401 11.60 -11.81 -8.33
C ILE A 401 10.33 -11.25 -9.00
N ALA A 402 9.19 -11.33 -8.32
CA ALA A 402 7.91 -10.82 -8.84
C ALA A 402 7.98 -9.32 -9.15
N ALA A 403 8.62 -8.52 -8.29
CA ALA A 403 8.77 -7.08 -8.49
C ALA A 403 9.67 -6.77 -9.69
N ILE A 404 10.84 -7.41 -9.80
CA ILE A 404 11.79 -7.20 -10.91
C ILE A 404 11.14 -7.58 -12.25
N ALA A 405 10.32 -8.64 -12.30
CA ALA A 405 9.65 -9.12 -13.52
C ALA A 405 8.39 -8.33 -13.91
N LEU A 406 8.00 -7.30 -13.14
CA LEU A 406 6.67 -6.68 -13.28
C LEU A 406 6.46 -5.91 -14.58
N PHE A 407 7.50 -5.26 -15.14
CA PHE A 407 7.34 -4.29 -16.23
C PHE A 407 7.82 -4.79 -17.59
N ASP A 408 8.86 -5.62 -17.64
CA ASP A 408 9.55 -5.95 -18.88
C ASP A 408 9.31 -7.40 -19.32
N ASN A 409 9.08 -7.61 -20.63
CA ASN A 409 8.81 -8.93 -21.20
C ASN A 409 10.08 -9.78 -21.29
N ASP A 410 11.25 -9.17 -21.56
CA ASP A 410 12.51 -9.91 -21.68
C ASP A 410 12.90 -10.45 -20.31
N ILE A 411 12.67 -9.65 -19.25
CA ILE A 411 12.89 -10.11 -17.86
C ILE A 411 11.95 -11.27 -17.52
N ARG A 412 10.68 -11.26 -17.97
CA ARG A 412 9.76 -12.37 -17.75
C ARG A 412 10.20 -13.65 -18.47
N SER A 413 10.65 -13.51 -19.72
CA SER A 413 11.22 -14.62 -20.48
C SER A 413 12.49 -15.15 -19.84
N GLU A 414 13.35 -14.28 -19.29
CA GLU A 414 14.52 -14.71 -18.51
C GLU A 414 14.12 -15.57 -17.30
N VAL A 415 13.09 -15.17 -16.55
CA VAL A 415 12.56 -15.95 -15.41
C VAL A 415 12.06 -17.33 -15.84
N THR A 416 11.37 -17.43 -16.98
CA THR A 416 10.73 -18.67 -17.44
C THR A 416 11.67 -19.58 -18.22
N ASP A 417 12.38 -19.04 -19.19
CA ASP A 417 13.10 -19.82 -20.20
C ASP A 417 14.56 -20.08 -19.76
N THR A 418 15.28 -19.04 -19.36
CA THR A 418 16.69 -19.16 -18.95
C THR A 418 16.80 -19.67 -17.51
N LEU A 419 16.13 -19.02 -16.59
CA LEU A 419 16.19 -19.36 -15.17
C LEU A 419 15.25 -20.51 -14.79
N ARG A 420 14.32 -20.91 -15.64
CA ARG A 420 13.40 -22.05 -15.47
C ARG A 420 12.74 -22.09 -14.10
N MET A 421 12.16 -20.96 -13.67
CA MET A 421 11.60 -20.81 -12.34
C MET A 421 10.20 -21.41 -12.16
N ILE A 422 9.50 -21.76 -13.24
CA ILE A 422 8.11 -22.24 -13.22
C ILE A 422 7.89 -23.39 -12.22
N PRO A 423 8.70 -24.49 -12.21
CA PRO A 423 8.48 -25.59 -11.26
C PRO A 423 8.59 -25.14 -9.80
N TYR A 424 9.53 -24.27 -9.47
CA TYR A 424 9.75 -23.76 -8.12
C TYR A 424 8.64 -22.83 -7.64
N ILE A 425 8.07 -22.03 -8.56
CA ILE A 425 6.88 -21.19 -8.29
C ILE A 425 5.67 -22.09 -8.07
N GLN A 426 5.47 -23.14 -8.88
CA GLN A 426 4.36 -24.08 -8.75
C GLN A 426 4.40 -24.85 -7.43
N ILE A 427 5.55 -25.37 -7.04
CA ILE A 427 5.77 -26.01 -5.74
C ILE A 427 5.42 -25.05 -4.59
N SER A 428 5.80 -23.78 -4.73
CA SER A 428 5.56 -22.73 -3.72
C SER A 428 4.07 -22.37 -3.56
N LEU A 429 3.20 -22.62 -4.56
CA LEU A 429 1.75 -22.43 -4.43
C LEU A 429 1.07 -23.40 -3.47
N SER A 430 1.66 -24.57 -3.22
CA SER A 430 1.13 -25.58 -2.28
C SER A 430 1.81 -25.55 -0.91
N HIS A 431 2.73 -24.62 -0.67
CA HIS A 431 3.50 -24.54 0.57
C HIS A 431 2.60 -24.21 1.77
N ARG A 432 2.87 -24.80 2.95
CA ARG A 432 2.10 -24.57 4.18
C ARG A 432 2.12 -23.10 4.64
N HIS A 433 3.23 -22.36 4.43
CA HIS A 433 3.37 -20.97 4.85
C HIS A 433 2.64 -20.02 3.89
N PRO A 434 1.65 -19.24 4.37
CA PRO A 434 0.84 -18.37 3.50
C PRO A 434 1.65 -17.31 2.77
N GLY A 435 2.72 -16.79 3.36
CA GLY A 435 3.61 -15.81 2.71
C GLY A 435 4.30 -16.38 1.47
N VAL A 436 4.68 -17.66 1.48
CA VAL A 436 5.26 -18.31 0.30
C VAL A 436 4.23 -18.45 -0.81
N ARG A 437 3.00 -18.87 -0.48
CA ARG A 437 1.91 -18.95 -1.47
C ARG A 437 1.56 -17.57 -2.04
N TYR A 438 1.52 -16.56 -1.18
CA TYR A 438 1.33 -15.18 -1.59
C TYR A 438 2.39 -14.72 -2.59
N ALA A 439 3.67 -14.90 -2.28
CA ALA A 439 4.78 -14.50 -3.14
C ALA A 439 4.79 -15.27 -4.47
N ALA A 440 4.44 -16.56 -4.45
CA ALA A 440 4.26 -17.37 -5.65
C ALA A 440 3.14 -16.81 -6.55
N CYS A 441 1.97 -16.43 -5.98
CA CYS A 441 0.90 -15.76 -6.72
C CYS A 441 1.37 -14.43 -7.33
N GLN A 442 2.16 -13.64 -6.61
CA GLN A 442 2.73 -12.40 -7.17
C GLN A 442 3.69 -12.67 -8.34
N CYS A 443 4.50 -13.73 -8.28
CA CYS A 443 5.31 -14.15 -9.44
C CYS A 443 4.43 -14.48 -10.64
N VAL A 444 3.38 -15.30 -10.46
CA VAL A 444 2.47 -15.64 -11.56
C VAL A 444 1.75 -14.41 -12.09
N ARG A 445 1.36 -13.48 -11.21
CA ARG A 445 0.78 -12.20 -11.62
C ARG A 445 1.70 -11.38 -12.52
N ALA A 446 2.98 -11.30 -12.17
CA ALA A 446 3.97 -10.59 -13.00
C ALA A 446 4.16 -11.30 -14.35
N LEU A 447 4.34 -12.62 -14.34
CA LEU A 447 4.57 -13.44 -15.53
C LEU A 447 3.37 -13.46 -16.49
N SER A 448 2.14 -13.50 -15.97
CA SER A 448 0.91 -13.52 -16.78
C SER A 448 0.62 -12.23 -17.56
N ARG A 449 1.40 -11.19 -17.38
CA ARG A 449 1.33 -9.95 -18.19
C ARG A 449 1.97 -10.08 -19.56
N ALA A 450 2.86 -11.07 -19.76
CA ALA A 450 3.45 -11.35 -21.08
C ALA A 450 2.60 -12.37 -21.84
N VAL A 451 2.11 -12.00 -23.02
CA VAL A 451 1.27 -12.89 -23.86
C VAL A 451 2.01 -14.18 -24.22
N SER A 452 3.31 -14.10 -24.54
CA SER A 452 4.13 -15.26 -24.87
C SER A 452 4.22 -16.23 -23.68
N VAL A 453 4.60 -15.74 -22.51
CA VAL A 453 4.72 -16.54 -21.28
C VAL A 453 3.37 -17.15 -20.86
N LEU A 454 2.27 -16.38 -21.03
CA LEU A 454 0.95 -16.85 -20.69
C LEU A 454 0.49 -18.00 -21.61
N ARG A 455 0.75 -17.91 -22.93
CA ARG A 455 0.31 -18.91 -23.90
C ARG A 455 1.09 -20.21 -23.86
N THR A 456 2.33 -20.19 -23.38
CA THR A 456 3.20 -21.36 -23.31
C THR A 456 3.42 -21.78 -21.86
N ASN A 457 4.30 -21.10 -21.17
CA ASN A 457 4.82 -21.54 -19.87
C ASN A 457 3.74 -21.71 -18.78
N ILE A 458 2.76 -20.80 -18.69
CA ILE A 458 1.70 -20.86 -17.67
C ILE A 458 0.65 -21.93 -18.00
N VAL A 459 0.28 -22.07 -19.28
CA VAL A 459 -0.71 -23.06 -19.71
C VAL A 459 -0.11 -24.47 -19.65
N ASP A 460 1.03 -24.66 -20.31
CA ASP A 460 1.66 -25.99 -20.48
C ASP A 460 2.12 -26.58 -19.14
N SER A 461 2.52 -25.77 -18.19
CA SER A 461 2.91 -26.23 -16.85
C SER A 461 1.72 -26.53 -15.91
N GLY A 462 0.50 -26.12 -16.27
CA GLY A 462 -0.66 -26.19 -15.39
C GLY A 462 -0.66 -25.14 -14.26
N LEU A 463 0.28 -24.20 -14.26
CA LEU A 463 0.46 -23.18 -13.22
C LEU A 463 -0.81 -22.31 -13.06
N GLY A 464 -1.49 -21.98 -14.16
CA GLY A 464 -2.73 -21.21 -14.13
C GLY A 464 -3.86 -21.91 -13.38
N LEU A 465 -4.00 -23.24 -13.55
CA LEU A 465 -4.98 -24.04 -12.77
C LEU A 465 -4.61 -24.14 -11.29
N SER A 466 -3.33 -24.29 -10.98
CA SER A 466 -2.88 -24.31 -9.57
C SER A 466 -3.22 -23.01 -8.85
N VAL A 467 -3.05 -21.84 -9.50
CA VAL A 467 -3.48 -20.56 -8.92
C VAL A 467 -5.00 -20.48 -8.80
N TYR A 468 -5.75 -20.99 -9.78
CA TYR A 468 -7.21 -21.02 -9.69
C TYR A 468 -7.71 -21.90 -8.53
N GLN A 469 -7.05 -23.01 -8.22
CA GLN A 469 -7.34 -23.82 -7.06
C GLN A 469 -7.11 -23.05 -5.75
N VAL A 470 -5.99 -22.31 -5.64
CA VAL A 470 -5.72 -21.43 -4.49
C VAL A 470 -6.82 -20.35 -4.36
N PHE A 471 -7.26 -19.76 -5.47
CA PHE A 471 -8.34 -18.77 -5.48
C PHE A 471 -9.68 -19.32 -4.97
N CYS A 472 -10.03 -20.56 -5.34
CA CYS A 472 -11.27 -21.21 -4.96
C CYS A 472 -11.29 -21.76 -3.54
N LYS A 473 -10.15 -21.85 -2.87
CA LYS A 473 -10.04 -22.43 -1.54
C LYS A 473 -10.64 -21.50 -0.48
N GLU A 474 -11.73 -21.90 0.17
CA GLU A 474 -12.50 -21.04 1.10
C GLU A 474 -11.75 -20.76 2.42
N ASP A 475 -10.94 -21.71 2.88
CA ASP A 475 -10.12 -21.63 4.10
C ASP A 475 -8.73 -21.02 3.87
N GLU A 476 -8.43 -20.53 2.67
CA GLU A 476 -7.16 -19.87 2.37
C GLU A 476 -7.05 -18.49 3.03
N ASP A 477 -5.82 -18.08 3.37
CA ASP A 477 -5.53 -16.72 3.84
C ASP A 477 -6.06 -15.69 2.85
N GLN A 478 -6.82 -14.70 3.33
CA GLN A 478 -7.47 -13.70 2.48
C GLN A 478 -6.48 -12.96 1.58
N ARG A 479 -5.26 -12.69 2.06
CA ARG A 479 -4.22 -11.99 1.29
C ARG A 479 -3.69 -12.86 0.15
N VAL A 480 -3.59 -14.17 0.37
CA VAL A 480 -3.24 -15.15 -0.68
C VAL A 480 -4.36 -15.24 -1.71
N ARG A 481 -5.62 -15.34 -1.27
CA ARG A 481 -6.78 -15.32 -2.17
C ARG A 481 -6.84 -14.03 -3.00
N HIS A 482 -6.57 -12.89 -2.38
CA HIS A 482 -6.49 -11.61 -3.08
C HIS A 482 -5.35 -11.59 -4.13
N ALA A 483 -4.16 -12.13 -3.79
CA ALA A 483 -3.07 -12.24 -4.76
C ALA A 483 -3.45 -13.20 -5.91
N ALA A 484 -4.07 -14.33 -5.62
CA ALA A 484 -4.55 -15.28 -6.64
C ALA A 484 -5.65 -14.65 -7.52
N SER A 485 -6.63 -13.93 -6.93
CA SER A 485 -7.67 -13.24 -7.71
C SER A 485 -7.10 -12.24 -8.70
N SER A 486 -6.00 -11.54 -8.33
CA SER A 486 -5.30 -10.63 -9.23
C SER A 486 -4.65 -11.34 -10.42
N VAL A 487 -4.24 -12.61 -10.26
CA VAL A 487 -3.78 -13.46 -11.39
C VAL A 487 -4.96 -13.82 -12.29
N ILE A 488 -6.10 -14.21 -11.70
CA ILE A 488 -7.29 -14.60 -12.47
C ILE A 488 -7.72 -13.47 -13.41
N CYS A 489 -7.63 -12.20 -12.97
CA CYS A 489 -7.88 -11.04 -13.85
C CYS A 489 -7.07 -11.08 -15.15
N ASN A 490 -5.82 -11.55 -15.11
CA ASN A 490 -4.96 -11.68 -16.30
C ASN A 490 -5.27 -12.94 -17.11
N LEU A 491 -5.65 -14.05 -16.45
CA LEU A 491 -5.89 -15.34 -17.11
C LEU A 491 -7.20 -15.39 -17.90
N VAL A 492 -8.14 -14.46 -17.68
CA VAL A 492 -9.43 -14.42 -18.39
C VAL A 492 -9.45 -13.44 -19.58
N THR A 493 -8.33 -12.83 -19.92
CA THR A 493 -8.23 -11.90 -21.06
C THR A 493 -8.47 -12.61 -22.39
N ASP A 494 -8.82 -11.87 -23.45
CA ASP A 494 -9.19 -12.40 -24.77
C ASP A 494 -8.08 -13.23 -25.45
N PHE A 495 -6.83 -12.88 -25.18
CA PHE A 495 -5.67 -13.60 -25.74
C PHE A 495 -5.22 -14.81 -24.90
N SER A 496 -5.86 -15.07 -23.77
CA SER A 496 -5.47 -16.14 -22.84
C SER A 496 -6.15 -17.47 -23.22
N PRO A 497 -5.38 -18.54 -23.45
CA PRO A 497 -5.95 -19.88 -23.65
C PRO A 497 -6.65 -20.42 -22.39
N MET A 498 -6.35 -19.87 -21.22
CA MET A 498 -6.96 -20.28 -19.95
C MET A 498 -8.42 -19.83 -19.82
N LYS A 499 -8.88 -18.85 -20.61
CA LYS A 499 -10.23 -18.27 -20.50
C LYS A 499 -11.32 -19.34 -20.55
N GLU A 500 -11.31 -20.19 -21.57
CA GLU A 500 -12.33 -21.24 -21.73
C GLU A 500 -12.25 -22.30 -20.61
N THR A 501 -11.04 -22.67 -20.20
CA THR A 501 -10.83 -23.61 -19.09
C THR A 501 -11.41 -23.07 -17.80
N LEU A 502 -11.17 -21.79 -17.48
CA LEU A 502 -11.67 -21.14 -16.26
C LEU A 502 -13.20 -20.94 -16.32
N LEU A 503 -13.76 -20.66 -17.51
CA LEU A 503 -15.20 -20.63 -17.73
C LEU A 503 -15.86 -21.98 -17.44
N ALA A 504 -15.24 -23.08 -17.88
CA ALA A 504 -15.70 -24.45 -17.60
C ALA A 504 -15.57 -24.82 -16.11
N GLN A 505 -14.59 -24.23 -15.41
CA GLN A 505 -14.37 -24.41 -13.98
C GLN A 505 -15.26 -23.51 -13.09
N GLY A 506 -16.17 -22.71 -13.68
CA GLY A 506 -17.12 -21.90 -12.92
C GLY A 506 -16.57 -20.57 -12.38
N VAL A 507 -15.64 -19.95 -13.07
CA VAL A 507 -15.06 -18.65 -12.66
C VAL A 507 -16.13 -17.56 -12.51
N ILE A 508 -17.19 -17.57 -13.31
CA ILE A 508 -18.32 -16.61 -13.22
C ILE A 508 -18.96 -16.71 -11.84
N GLN A 509 -19.38 -17.92 -11.44
CA GLN A 509 -20.07 -18.17 -10.15
C GLN A 509 -19.18 -17.83 -8.96
N ASN A 510 -17.89 -18.15 -9.03
CA ASN A 510 -16.94 -17.84 -7.98
C ASN A 510 -16.72 -16.32 -7.85
N CYS A 511 -16.64 -15.58 -8.96
CA CYS A 511 -16.54 -14.13 -8.93
C CYS A 511 -17.82 -13.46 -8.41
N VAL A 512 -19.03 -13.95 -8.78
CA VAL A 512 -20.29 -13.42 -8.24
C VAL A 512 -20.34 -13.53 -6.72
N LYS A 513 -19.94 -14.68 -6.15
CA LYS A 513 -19.88 -14.85 -4.68
C LYS A 513 -18.98 -13.83 -3.99
N LEU A 514 -17.91 -13.38 -4.65
CA LEU A 514 -16.94 -12.44 -4.09
C LEU A 514 -17.39 -10.98 -4.16
N LEU A 515 -18.37 -10.63 -5.00
CA LEU A 515 -18.87 -9.25 -5.10
C LEU A 515 -19.56 -8.75 -3.82
N ASP A 516 -20.08 -9.66 -3.02
CA ASP A 516 -20.70 -9.35 -1.71
C ASP A 516 -19.75 -9.61 -0.53
N SER A 517 -18.47 -9.88 -0.81
CA SER A 517 -17.45 -10.06 0.23
C SER A 517 -17.21 -8.77 1.00
N PRO A 518 -17.04 -8.83 2.33
CA PRO A 518 -16.60 -7.69 3.12
C PRO A 518 -15.16 -7.26 2.78
N ASP A 519 -14.38 -8.14 2.13
CA ASP A 519 -13.05 -7.84 1.62
C ASP A 519 -13.17 -7.05 0.30
N GLN A 520 -13.11 -5.72 0.39
CA GLN A 520 -13.22 -4.85 -0.78
C GLN A 520 -12.19 -5.14 -1.90
N PRO A 521 -10.91 -5.41 -1.62
CA PRO A 521 -9.94 -5.83 -2.63
C PRO A 521 -10.35 -7.08 -3.42
N LEU A 522 -10.91 -8.10 -2.77
CA LEU A 522 -11.41 -9.30 -3.45
C LEU A 522 -12.63 -8.99 -4.33
N ALA A 523 -13.58 -8.21 -3.81
CA ALA A 523 -14.75 -7.78 -4.58
C ALA A 523 -14.36 -6.93 -5.80
N LEU A 524 -13.39 -6.03 -5.65
CA LEU A 524 -12.86 -5.22 -6.75
C LEU A 524 -12.20 -6.09 -7.83
N ASN A 525 -11.37 -7.06 -7.45
CA ASN A 525 -10.76 -8.00 -8.39
C ASN A 525 -11.80 -8.89 -9.09
N ALA A 526 -12.89 -9.27 -8.42
CA ALA A 526 -13.99 -9.99 -9.06
C ALA A 526 -14.66 -9.15 -10.16
N LEU A 527 -14.93 -7.87 -9.87
CA LEU A 527 -15.47 -6.94 -10.87
C LEU A 527 -14.47 -6.72 -12.04
N TRP A 528 -13.18 -6.58 -11.72
CA TRP A 528 -12.12 -6.49 -12.72
C TRP A 528 -12.02 -7.75 -13.59
N THR A 529 -12.18 -8.93 -12.97
CA THR A 529 -12.22 -10.21 -13.72
C THR A 529 -13.36 -10.21 -14.73
N PHE A 530 -14.57 -9.80 -14.35
CA PHE A 530 -15.71 -9.68 -15.26
C PHE A 530 -15.43 -8.69 -16.39
N LYS A 531 -14.88 -7.53 -16.09
CA LYS A 531 -14.50 -6.55 -17.10
C LYS A 531 -13.57 -7.16 -18.17
N ASN A 532 -12.52 -7.86 -17.73
CA ASN A 532 -11.57 -8.50 -18.64
C ASN A 532 -12.19 -9.67 -19.41
N LEU A 533 -13.07 -10.43 -18.76
CA LEU A 533 -13.79 -11.55 -19.37
C LEU A 533 -14.68 -11.10 -20.53
N LEU A 534 -15.28 -9.92 -20.40
CA LEU A 534 -16.20 -9.36 -21.39
C LEU A 534 -15.49 -8.62 -22.54
N TYR A 535 -14.23 -8.27 -22.38
CA TYR A 535 -13.50 -7.58 -23.43
C TYR A 535 -13.46 -8.43 -24.71
N LYS A 536 -13.98 -7.90 -25.82
CA LYS A 536 -14.13 -8.58 -27.12
C LYS A 536 -14.84 -9.94 -27.03
N SER A 537 -15.79 -10.07 -26.11
CA SER A 537 -16.55 -11.32 -25.95
C SER A 537 -17.76 -11.37 -26.87
N ASN A 538 -18.22 -12.59 -27.13
CA ASN A 538 -19.47 -12.82 -27.90
C ASN A 538 -20.70 -12.52 -27.03
N THR A 539 -21.87 -12.35 -27.67
CA THR A 539 -23.14 -12.04 -27.02
C THR A 539 -23.58 -13.12 -26.03
N ASP A 540 -23.29 -14.40 -26.31
CA ASP A 540 -23.66 -15.51 -25.41
C ASP A 540 -22.90 -15.42 -24.06
N LEU A 541 -21.62 -15.10 -24.08
CA LEU A 541 -20.86 -14.90 -22.83
C LEU A 541 -21.36 -13.69 -22.07
N LYS A 542 -21.68 -12.57 -22.75
CA LYS A 542 -22.29 -11.39 -22.15
C LYS A 542 -23.59 -11.74 -21.43
N ARG A 543 -24.47 -12.51 -22.08
CA ARG A 543 -25.73 -12.97 -21.50
C ARG A 543 -25.51 -13.85 -20.28
N ARG A 544 -24.64 -14.86 -20.37
CA ARG A 544 -24.29 -15.74 -19.22
C ARG A 544 -23.75 -14.98 -18.03
N VAL A 545 -22.92 -13.97 -18.26
CA VAL A 545 -22.38 -13.12 -17.17
C VAL A 545 -23.50 -12.31 -16.54
N MET A 546 -24.39 -11.71 -17.33
CA MET A 546 -25.50 -10.90 -16.79
C MET A 546 -26.58 -11.74 -16.11
N GLU A 547 -26.85 -12.97 -16.57
CA GLU A 547 -27.72 -13.94 -15.90
C GLU A 547 -27.20 -14.30 -14.50
N ALA A 548 -25.87 -14.39 -14.34
CA ALA A 548 -25.25 -14.71 -13.06
C ALA A 548 -25.11 -13.48 -12.13
N LEU A 549 -24.75 -12.31 -12.70
CA LEU A 549 -24.49 -11.08 -11.96
C LEU A 549 -25.76 -10.35 -11.55
N GLY A 550 -26.70 -10.24 -12.47
CA GLY A 550 -27.93 -9.45 -12.35
C GLY A 550 -27.74 -7.94 -12.58
N TRP A 551 -28.73 -7.32 -13.23
CA TRP A 551 -28.71 -5.90 -13.58
C TRP A 551 -28.72 -4.96 -12.35
N HIS A 552 -29.40 -5.37 -11.29
CA HIS A 552 -29.40 -4.62 -10.02
C HIS A 552 -28.02 -4.52 -9.41
N THR A 553 -27.25 -5.60 -9.45
CA THR A 553 -25.85 -5.60 -8.96
C THR A 553 -24.95 -4.69 -9.79
N LEU A 554 -25.09 -4.70 -11.11
CA LEU A 554 -24.35 -3.78 -11.97
C LEU A 554 -24.72 -2.31 -11.67
N HIS A 555 -26.00 -1.98 -11.52
CA HIS A 555 -26.43 -0.63 -11.15
C HIS A 555 -25.85 -0.19 -9.80
N ARG A 556 -25.83 -1.08 -8.80
CA ARG A 556 -25.21 -0.81 -7.48
C ARG A 556 -23.75 -0.38 -7.62
N PHE A 557 -22.97 -1.03 -8.50
CA PHE A 557 -21.57 -0.67 -8.73
C PHE A 557 -21.39 0.58 -9.59
N LEU A 558 -22.24 0.83 -10.57
CA LEU A 558 -22.23 2.08 -11.35
C LEU A 558 -22.50 3.33 -10.49
N THR A 559 -23.20 3.16 -9.36
CA THR A 559 -23.57 4.23 -8.42
C THR A 559 -22.85 4.13 -7.08
N HIS A 560 -21.78 3.34 -7.00
CA HIS A 560 -21.07 3.07 -5.75
C HIS A 560 -20.26 4.28 -5.29
N ASP A 561 -20.20 4.54 -3.96
CA ASP A 561 -19.45 5.67 -3.40
C ASP A 561 -17.94 5.56 -3.59
N ASN A 562 -17.40 4.34 -3.60
CA ASN A 562 -15.98 4.12 -3.89
C ASN A 562 -15.73 4.18 -5.40
N HIS A 563 -14.95 5.19 -5.82
CA HIS A 563 -14.61 5.46 -7.22
C HIS A 563 -13.94 4.29 -7.95
N GLN A 564 -13.20 3.42 -7.25
CA GLN A 564 -12.54 2.24 -7.88
C GLN A 564 -13.58 1.22 -8.37
N PHE A 565 -14.63 0.95 -7.58
CA PHE A 565 -15.72 0.10 -8.03
C PHE A 565 -16.50 0.73 -9.17
N GLN A 566 -16.76 2.03 -9.06
CA GLN A 566 -17.48 2.78 -10.08
C GLN A 566 -16.73 2.79 -11.42
N GLU A 567 -15.40 3.03 -11.40
CA GLU A 567 -14.55 2.94 -12.59
C GLU A 567 -14.64 1.58 -13.25
N GLN A 568 -14.48 0.48 -12.49
CA GLN A 568 -14.53 -0.86 -13.05
C GLN A 568 -15.93 -1.22 -13.58
N ALA A 569 -16.99 -0.73 -12.95
CA ALA A 569 -18.36 -0.93 -13.43
C ALA A 569 -18.64 -0.19 -14.74
N PHE A 570 -18.18 1.06 -14.89
CA PHE A 570 -18.25 1.78 -16.15
C PHE A 570 -17.46 1.06 -17.24
N HIS A 571 -16.25 0.61 -16.96
CA HIS A 571 -15.43 -0.12 -17.92
C HIS A 571 -16.05 -1.49 -18.29
N PHE A 572 -16.63 -2.21 -17.32
CA PHE A 572 -17.42 -3.42 -17.56
C PHE A 572 -18.56 -3.13 -18.55
N THR A 573 -19.34 -2.07 -18.30
CA THR A 573 -20.47 -1.69 -19.14
C THR A 573 -20.02 -1.24 -20.54
N THR A 574 -18.88 -0.56 -20.64
CA THR A 574 -18.25 -0.22 -21.92
C THR A 574 -17.90 -1.47 -22.74
N ASN A 575 -17.36 -2.53 -22.08
CA ASN A 575 -17.10 -3.82 -22.76
C ASN A 575 -18.38 -4.59 -23.10
N MET A 576 -19.46 -4.40 -22.35
CA MET A 576 -20.77 -4.93 -22.72
C MET A 576 -21.31 -4.29 -23.99
N THR A 577 -21.09 -2.99 -24.17
CA THR A 577 -21.65 -2.17 -25.26
C THR A 577 -20.72 -2.06 -26.50
N ASP A 578 -19.78 -2.98 -26.69
CA ASP A 578 -18.84 -2.95 -27.82
C ASP A 578 -19.47 -3.45 -29.16
N ASN A 579 -20.68 -3.98 -29.10
CA ASN A 579 -21.48 -4.39 -30.27
C ASN A 579 -22.98 -4.07 -30.05
N GLU A 580 -23.76 -4.10 -31.10
CA GLU A 580 -25.17 -3.71 -31.12
C GLU A 580 -26.02 -4.56 -30.16
N ASP A 581 -25.87 -5.89 -30.17
CA ASP A 581 -26.62 -6.79 -29.29
C ASP A 581 -26.36 -6.50 -27.82
N GLY A 582 -25.10 -6.29 -27.46
CA GLY A 582 -24.70 -5.98 -26.09
C GLY A 582 -25.17 -4.60 -25.66
N LEU A 583 -25.21 -3.65 -26.58
CA LEU A 583 -25.70 -2.29 -26.32
C LEU A 583 -27.20 -2.31 -26.04
N GLU A 584 -28.01 -2.97 -26.87
CA GLU A 584 -29.46 -3.12 -26.63
C GLU A 584 -29.73 -3.91 -25.34
N MET A 585 -28.96 -4.95 -25.05
CA MET A 585 -29.06 -5.73 -23.81
C MET A 585 -28.87 -4.83 -22.57
N VAL A 586 -27.94 -3.87 -22.60
CA VAL A 586 -27.69 -2.94 -21.47
C VAL A 586 -28.85 -1.95 -21.31
N PHE A 587 -29.40 -1.42 -22.41
CA PHE A 587 -30.59 -0.56 -22.36
C PHE A 587 -31.84 -1.30 -21.87
N GLU A 588 -32.07 -2.52 -22.34
CA GLU A 588 -33.19 -3.34 -21.85
C GLU A 588 -33.05 -3.72 -20.38
N GLY A 589 -31.85 -4.09 -19.95
CA GLY A 589 -31.60 -4.60 -18.61
C GLY A 589 -31.61 -3.55 -17.52
N LEU A 590 -31.06 -2.38 -17.75
CA LEU A 590 -31.02 -1.26 -16.80
C LEU A 590 -32.19 -0.30 -17.00
N GLY A 591 -32.72 -0.18 -18.21
CA GLY A 591 -33.63 0.86 -18.61
C GLY A 591 -32.93 2.19 -18.94
N PRO A 592 -33.39 2.93 -19.98
CA PRO A 592 -32.72 4.16 -20.44
C PRO A 592 -32.49 5.20 -19.35
N SER A 593 -33.51 5.48 -18.54
CA SER A 593 -33.43 6.51 -17.48
C SER A 593 -32.41 6.16 -16.38
N VAL A 594 -32.34 4.89 -15.95
CA VAL A 594 -31.42 4.45 -14.92
C VAL A 594 -29.97 4.50 -15.43
N LEU A 595 -29.75 3.98 -16.64
CA LEU A 595 -28.45 3.98 -17.29
C LEU A 595 -27.93 5.41 -17.51
N LEU A 596 -28.72 6.27 -18.11
CA LEU A 596 -28.32 7.63 -18.45
C LEU A 596 -28.11 8.50 -17.20
N ASN A 597 -28.88 8.30 -16.12
CA ASN A 597 -28.63 8.93 -14.83
C ASN A 597 -27.29 8.49 -14.22
N ALA A 598 -26.94 7.19 -14.29
CA ALA A 598 -25.65 6.69 -13.82
C ALA A 598 -24.49 7.29 -14.65
N VAL A 599 -24.63 7.32 -15.98
CA VAL A 599 -23.64 7.93 -16.88
C VAL A 599 -23.47 9.42 -16.56
N SER A 600 -24.56 10.18 -16.41
CA SER A 600 -24.51 11.60 -16.06
C SER A 600 -23.73 11.84 -14.76
N ARG A 601 -23.96 11.03 -13.73
CA ARG A 601 -23.17 11.13 -12.47
C ARG A 601 -21.69 10.81 -12.68
N GLY A 602 -21.38 9.82 -13.52
CA GLY A 602 -20.00 9.48 -13.84
C GLY A 602 -19.27 10.57 -14.61
N LEU A 603 -19.98 11.30 -15.51
CA LEU A 603 -19.45 12.45 -16.24
C LEU A 603 -19.23 13.69 -15.36
N ASP A 604 -19.91 13.78 -14.22
CA ASP A 604 -19.74 14.84 -13.23
C ASP A 604 -18.76 14.44 -12.09
N SER A 605 -18.05 13.30 -12.23
CA SER A 605 -17.13 12.80 -11.22
C SER A 605 -15.86 13.64 -11.11
N GLU A 606 -15.40 13.89 -9.88
CA GLU A 606 -14.09 14.50 -9.60
C GLU A 606 -12.92 13.53 -9.85
N HIS A 607 -13.19 12.23 -10.03
CA HIS A 607 -12.20 11.20 -10.28
C HIS A 607 -12.01 10.98 -11.79
N ASP A 608 -10.83 11.32 -12.28
CA ASP A 608 -10.48 11.27 -13.71
C ASP A 608 -10.74 9.90 -14.37
N ASP A 609 -10.45 8.81 -13.67
CA ASP A 609 -10.64 7.46 -14.21
C ASP A 609 -12.13 7.10 -14.38
N VAL A 610 -12.98 7.54 -13.45
CA VAL A 610 -14.44 7.38 -13.56
C VAL A 610 -14.96 8.23 -14.71
N LEU A 611 -14.57 9.51 -14.78
CA LEU A 611 -14.95 10.43 -15.84
C LEU A 611 -14.59 9.89 -17.23
N ARG A 612 -13.36 9.40 -17.40
CA ARG A 612 -12.87 8.78 -18.64
C ARG A 612 -13.70 7.59 -19.06
N GLN A 613 -14.01 6.67 -18.13
CA GLN A 613 -14.79 5.47 -18.42
C GLN A 613 -16.25 5.80 -18.71
N ALA A 614 -16.86 6.76 -17.99
CA ALA A 614 -18.21 7.23 -18.27
C ALA A 614 -18.33 7.90 -19.65
N ALA A 615 -17.34 8.70 -20.04
CA ALA A 615 -17.26 9.31 -21.37
C ALA A 615 -17.11 8.24 -22.47
N SER A 616 -16.30 7.21 -22.22
CA SER A 616 -16.13 6.06 -23.14
C SER A 616 -17.42 5.27 -23.30
N LEU A 617 -18.14 5.00 -22.21
CA LEU A 617 -19.43 4.35 -22.24
C LEU A 617 -20.45 5.18 -23.04
N LEU A 618 -20.55 6.49 -22.76
CA LEU A 618 -21.46 7.38 -23.51
C LEU A 618 -21.15 7.36 -25.01
N GLY A 619 -19.86 7.32 -25.38
CA GLY A 619 -19.43 7.18 -26.77
C GLY A 619 -19.98 5.90 -27.44
N ASN A 620 -20.00 4.77 -26.72
CA ASN A 620 -20.59 3.52 -27.20
C ASN A 620 -22.13 3.62 -27.28
N LEU A 621 -22.78 4.18 -26.25
CA LEU A 621 -24.24 4.34 -26.19
C LEU A 621 -24.77 5.19 -27.36
N ALA A 622 -24.01 6.19 -27.80
CA ALA A 622 -24.36 7.04 -28.92
C ALA A 622 -24.50 6.31 -30.27
N ASN A 623 -23.99 5.05 -30.38
CA ASN A 623 -24.17 4.22 -31.59
C ASN A 623 -25.57 3.59 -31.69
N SER A 624 -26.38 3.59 -30.62
CA SER A 624 -27.75 3.06 -30.67
C SER A 624 -28.68 4.00 -31.44
N ALA A 625 -29.15 3.58 -32.60
CA ALA A 625 -30.15 4.35 -33.35
C ALA A 625 -31.48 4.48 -32.58
N THR A 626 -31.82 3.50 -31.77
CA THR A 626 -33.06 3.45 -30.99
C THR A 626 -33.08 4.43 -29.84
N HIS A 627 -31.95 4.54 -29.10
CA HIS A 627 -31.89 5.28 -27.83
C HIS A 627 -31.20 6.65 -27.91
N GLN A 628 -30.83 7.12 -29.09
CA GLN A 628 -30.23 8.45 -29.22
C GLN A 628 -31.12 9.61 -28.74
N ARG A 629 -32.44 9.48 -28.95
CA ARG A 629 -33.37 10.48 -28.43
C ARG A 629 -33.35 10.55 -26.92
N ASP A 630 -33.24 9.42 -26.24
CA ASP A 630 -33.13 9.38 -24.78
C ASP A 630 -31.87 10.08 -24.30
N ILE A 631 -30.73 9.88 -24.99
CA ILE A 631 -29.45 10.54 -24.69
C ILE A 631 -29.56 12.06 -24.88
N ILE A 632 -30.10 12.51 -26.03
CA ILE A 632 -30.21 13.93 -26.37
C ILE A 632 -31.21 14.66 -25.47
N SER A 633 -32.31 13.97 -25.10
CA SER A 633 -33.37 14.54 -24.26
C SER A 633 -32.99 14.54 -22.75
N HIS A 634 -31.92 13.89 -22.38
CA HIS A 634 -31.52 13.84 -20.96
C HIS A 634 -31.02 15.19 -20.47
N PRO A 635 -31.54 15.76 -19.38
CA PRO A 635 -31.37 17.17 -19.00
C PRO A 635 -29.92 17.57 -18.71
N ARG A 636 -29.05 16.63 -18.38
CA ARG A 636 -27.66 16.92 -17.98
C ARG A 636 -26.60 16.40 -18.96
N ILE A 637 -26.88 15.33 -19.71
CA ILE A 637 -25.84 14.64 -20.51
C ILE A 637 -25.16 15.58 -21.49
N LEU A 638 -25.92 16.38 -22.25
CA LEU A 638 -25.30 17.31 -23.23
C LEU A 638 -24.43 18.37 -22.56
N HIS A 639 -24.83 18.85 -21.36
CA HIS A 639 -24.01 19.79 -20.60
C HIS A 639 -22.70 19.13 -20.12
N SER A 640 -22.78 17.94 -19.50
CA SER A 640 -21.61 17.21 -19.04
C SER A 640 -20.71 16.78 -20.21
N LEU A 641 -21.30 16.39 -21.35
CA LEU A 641 -20.57 16.09 -22.58
C LEU A 641 -19.78 17.31 -23.08
N ARG A 642 -20.38 18.49 -23.06
CA ARG A 642 -19.65 19.73 -23.39
C ARG A 642 -18.48 19.96 -22.44
N GLN A 643 -18.63 19.72 -21.13
CA GLN A 643 -17.52 19.82 -20.18
C GLN A 643 -16.39 18.84 -20.51
N CYS A 644 -16.73 17.62 -20.92
CA CYS A 644 -15.72 16.63 -21.36
C CYS A 644 -14.97 17.09 -22.64
N LEU A 645 -15.61 17.81 -23.55
CA LEU A 645 -14.95 18.35 -24.76
C LEU A 645 -13.89 19.42 -24.43
N ILE A 646 -14.04 20.15 -23.32
CA ILE A 646 -13.10 21.17 -22.85
C ILE A 646 -12.18 20.71 -21.74
N ASP A 647 -12.22 19.42 -21.39
CA ASP A 647 -11.36 18.85 -20.35
C ASP A 647 -9.87 18.97 -20.71
N ALA A 648 -9.03 19.13 -19.69
CA ALA A 648 -7.59 19.23 -19.87
C ALA A 648 -6.96 17.93 -20.43
N LYS A 649 -7.64 16.78 -20.20
CA LYS A 649 -7.12 15.45 -20.57
C LYS A 649 -7.65 14.99 -21.91
N VAL A 650 -6.74 14.67 -22.82
CA VAL A 650 -7.08 14.16 -24.16
C VAL A 650 -7.85 12.82 -24.10
N ASP A 651 -7.59 11.99 -23.11
CA ASP A 651 -8.28 10.70 -22.90
C ASP A 651 -9.75 10.85 -22.52
N VAL A 652 -10.17 12.02 -22.02
CA VAL A 652 -11.57 12.40 -21.83
C VAL A 652 -12.15 13.03 -23.11
N ARG A 653 -11.39 13.91 -23.78
CA ARG A 653 -11.85 14.58 -25.00
C ARG A 653 -12.08 13.64 -26.17
N ARG A 654 -11.22 12.60 -26.33
CA ARG A 654 -11.35 11.63 -27.43
C ARG A 654 -12.71 10.90 -27.46
N PRO A 655 -13.17 10.24 -26.37
CA PRO A 655 -14.49 9.62 -26.37
C PRO A 655 -15.62 10.63 -26.43
N ALA A 656 -15.47 11.82 -25.84
CA ALA A 656 -16.48 12.86 -25.88
C ALA A 656 -16.75 13.34 -27.32
N VAL A 657 -15.70 13.65 -28.10
CA VAL A 657 -15.86 14.07 -29.50
C VAL A 657 -16.38 12.92 -30.38
N ALA A 658 -15.98 11.68 -30.09
CA ALA A 658 -16.52 10.51 -30.78
C ALA A 658 -18.02 10.35 -30.52
N CYS A 659 -18.48 10.57 -29.28
CA CYS A 659 -19.90 10.57 -28.94
C CYS A 659 -20.68 11.62 -29.75
N VAL A 660 -20.21 12.87 -29.77
CA VAL A 660 -20.88 13.93 -30.56
C VAL A 660 -20.94 13.56 -32.04
N ARG A 661 -19.85 13.05 -32.62
CA ARG A 661 -19.81 12.61 -34.01
C ARG A 661 -20.87 11.56 -34.29
N GLU A 662 -21.01 10.55 -33.44
CA GLU A 662 -22.00 9.49 -33.62
C GLU A 662 -23.44 10.00 -33.45
N LEU A 663 -23.71 10.87 -32.49
CA LEU A 663 -25.02 11.48 -32.30
C LEU A 663 -25.46 12.25 -33.56
N VAL A 664 -24.56 13.03 -34.16
CA VAL A 664 -24.84 13.81 -35.38
C VAL A 664 -24.98 12.89 -36.61
N ARG A 665 -24.16 11.84 -36.73
CA ARG A 665 -24.16 10.91 -37.86
C ARG A 665 -25.49 10.15 -37.98
N VAL A 666 -26.03 9.68 -36.86
CA VAL A 666 -27.22 8.83 -36.81
C VAL A 666 -28.50 9.68 -36.73
N ASN A 667 -28.48 10.80 -36.02
CA ASN A 667 -29.63 11.69 -35.92
C ASN A 667 -29.27 13.15 -36.34
N PRO A 668 -29.33 13.43 -37.65
CA PRO A 668 -29.02 14.77 -38.14
C PRO A 668 -29.91 15.90 -37.57
N HIS A 669 -31.11 15.59 -37.10
CA HIS A 669 -32.07 16.56 -36.56
C HIS A 669 -31.77 17.01 -35.10
N CYS A 670 -30.71 16.54 -34.45
CA CYS A 670 -30.31 16.93 -33.12
C CYS A 670 -29.53 18.25 -33.05
N TYR A 671 -29.44 18.96 -34.17
CA TYR A 671 -28.68 20.25 -34.25
C TYR A 671 -29.11 21.26 -33.20
N ARG A 672 -30.42 21.43 -33.01
CA ARG A 672 -30.95 22.41 -32.07
C ARG A 672 -30.53 22.13 -30.63
N GLU A 673 -30.65 20.91 -30.20
CA GLU A 673 -30.30 20.47 -28.85
C GLU A 673 -28.79 20.60 -28.59
N LEU A 674 -27.95 20.26 -29.57
CA LEU A 674 -26.50 20.40 -29.48
C LEU A 674 -26.08 21.88 -29.52
N HIS A 675 -26.77 22.72 -30.30
CA HIS A 675 -26.56 24.16 -30.35
C HIS A 675 -26.95 24.81 -29.03
N ASP A 676 -28.15 24.49 -28.49
CA ASP A 676 -28.62 25.01 -27.21
C ASP A 676 -27.69 24.61 -26.03
N ALA A 677 -27.04 23.46 -26.14
CA ALA A 677 -26.00 23.02 -25.20
C ALA A 677 -24.62 23.67 -25.43
N GLY A 678 -24.43 24.42 -26.52
CA GLY A 678 -23.19 25.09 -26.89
C GLY A 678 -22.09 24.13 -27.39
N ILE A 679 -22.45 22.92 -27.82
CA ILE A 679 -21.50 21.90 -28.31
C ILE A 679 -20.94 22.30 -29.66
N ASP A 680 -21.77 22.79 -30.58
CA ASP A 680 -21.35 23.28 -31.91
C ASP A 680 -20.29 24.39 -31.81
N THR A 681 -20.54 25.33 -30.92
CA THR A 681 -19.62 26.45 -30.66
C THR A 681 -18.29 25.90 -30.10
N THR A 682 -18.35 24.94 -29.19
CA THR A 682 -17.16 24.30 -28.64
C THR A 682 -16.35 23.56 -29.71
N LEU A 683 -17.02 22.79 -30.59
CA LEU A 683 -16.37 22.10 -31.71
C LEU A 683 -15.71 23.08 -32.69
N ARG A 684 -16.35 24.24 -32.99
CA ARG A 684 -15.74 25.28 -33.84
C ARG A 684 -14.43 25.80 -33.23
N HIS A 685 -14.42 26.07 -31.93
CA HIS A 685 -13.17 26.47 -31.22
C HIS A 685 -12.08 25.43 -31.25
N MET A 686 -12.42 24.14 -31.12
CA MET A 686 -11.45 23.05 -31.23
C MET A 686 -10.82 22.99 -32.64
N CYS A 687 -11.52 23.46 -33.67
CA CYS A 687 -11.09 23.37 -35.08
C CYS A 687 -10.40 24.59 -35.59
N ASP A 688 -10.70 25.81 -35.09
CA ASP A 688 -10.29 27.10 -35.66
C ASP A 688 -8.92 27.58 -35.17
N TYR A 689 -8.09 27.98 -36.15
CA TYR A 689 -6.84 28.69 -35.92
C TYR A 689 -7.12 30.21 -35.72
N GLY A 690 -7.31 30.64 -34.49
CA GLY A 690 -7.13 32.09 -34.24
C GLY A 690 -8.28 32.91 -33.66
N GLY A 691 -8.98 32.42 -32.67
CA GLY A 691 -9.92 33.28 -31.93
C GLY A 691 -10.07 32.78 -30.49
N GLY A 692 -9.27 33.32 -29.58
CA GLY A 692 -9.42 33.00 -28.16
C GLY A 692 -10.74 33.52 -27.62
N LEU A 693 -11.69 32.65 -27.27
CA LEU A 693 -12.83 32.98 -26.44
C LEU A 693 -12.54 32.61 -25.00
N VAL A 694 -12.80 33.55 -24.11
CA VAL A 694 -12.77 33.34 -22.66
C VAL A 694 -14.09 32.69 -22.28
N ALA A 695 -14.09 31.39 -22.03
CA ALA A 695 -15.20 30.72 -21.37
C ALA A 695 -15.11 31.02 -19.87
N ALA A 696 -16.10 31.75 -19.34
CA ALA A 696 -16.21 31.98 -17.90
C ALA A 696 -16.61 30.68 -17.22
N SER A 697 -15.66 30.07 -16.47
CA SER A 697 -15.95 28.99 -15.55
C SER A 697 -16.73 29.52 -14.33
N PRO A 698 -17.70 28.77 -13.79
CA PRO A 698 -18.37 29.12 -12.54
C PRO A 698 -17.44 29.26 -11.33
N THR A 699 -16.19 28.78 -11.41
CA THR A 699 -15.16 28.84 -10.37
C THR A 699 -14.14 29.96 -10.53
N GLY A 700 -14.36 30.90 -11.47
CA GLY A 700 -13.58 32.16 -11.56
C GLY A 700 -12.16 32.06 -12.13
N SER A 701 -11.73 30.94 -12.70
CA SER A 701 -10.50 30.85 -13.49
C SER A 701 -10.81 30.98 -14.97
N ALA A 702 -10.29 32.03 -15.62
CA ALA A 702 -10.39 32.23 -17.07
C ALA A 702 -9.53 31.13 -17.76
N PHE A 703 -10.17 30.18 -18.41
CA PHE A 703 -9.50 29.23 -19.29
C PHE A 703 -9.53 29.79 -20.73
N THR A 704 -8.36 30.02 -21.29
CA THR A 704 -8.20 30.27 -22.74
C THR A 704 -8.17 28.92 -23.44
N MET A 705 -9.26 28.54 -24.14
CA MET A 705 -9.22 27.42 -25.05
C MET A 705 -8.29 27.73 -26.22
N GLY A 706 -7.17 27.02 -26.29
CA GLY A 706 -6.33 26.96 -27.49
C GLY A 706 -6.95 26.05 -28.54
N VAL A 707 -6.42 26.09 -29.77
CA VAL A 707 -6.73 25.08 -30.79
C VAL A 707 -6.35 23.69 -30.26
N GLU A 708 -7.20 22.71 -30.50
CA GLU A 708 -6.95 21.31 -30.08
C GLU A 708 -5.63 20.80 -30.69
N GLU A 709 -4.72 20.36 -29.85
CA GLU A 709 -3.40 19.86 -30.26
C GLU A 709 -3.46 18.41 -30.76
N ASP A 710 -4.38 17.60 -30.23
CA ASP A 710 -4.55 16.21 -30.62
C ASP A 710 -5.20 16.11 -32.01
N SER A 711 -4.47 15.51 -32.95
CA SER A 711 -4.90 15.41 -34.33
C SER A 711 -6.16 14.59 -34.52
N GLU A 712 -6.35 13.52 -33.74
CA GLU A 712 -7.52 12.63 -33.81
C GLU A 712 -8.78 13.34 -33.29
N VAL A 713 -8.67 14.02 -32.16
CA VAL A 713 -9.77 14.81 -31.60
C VAL A 713 -10.20 15.90 -32.57
N ARG A 714 -9.25 16.62 -33.15
CA ARG A 714 -9.49 17.70 -34.12
C ARG A 714 -10.15 17.18 -35.41
N GLU A 715 -9.73 16.03 -35.92
CA GLU A 715 -10.31 15.43 -37.10
C GLU A 715 -11.77 15.05 -36.87
N LYS A 716 -12.05 14.35 -35.77
CA LYS A 716 -13.42 13.95 -35.38
C LYS A 716 -14.31 15.17 -35.12
N ALA A 717 -13.78 16.23 -34.53
CA ALA A 717 -14.51 17.48 -34.34
C ALA A 717 -14.89 18.14 -35.67
N ARG A 718 -13.97 18.19 -36.64
CA ARG A 718 -14.26 18.69 -38.01
C ARG A 718 -15.29 17.81 -38.73
N GLU A 719 -15.23 16.50 -38.55
CA GLU A 719 -16.20 15.60 -39.12
C GLU A 719 -17.59 15.85 -38.54
N ALA A 720 -17.71 15.96 -37.22
CA ALA A 720 -18.96 16.29 -36.54
C ALA A 720 -19.55 17.66 -37.02
N LEU A 721 -18.71 18.67 -37.14
CA LEU A 721 -19.13 19.99 -37.65
C LEU A 721 -19.67 19.94 -39.09
N ARG A 722 -19.00 19.21 -39.99
CA ARG A 722 -19.48 19.01 -41.37
C ARG A 722 -20.87 18.38 -41.42
N TRP A 723 -21.15 17.44 -40.53
CA TRP A 723 -22.47 16.84 -40.42
C TRP A 723 -23.51 17.83 -39.89
N LEU A 724 -23.18 18.60 -38.85
CA LEU A 724 -24.04 19.62 -38.30
C LEU A 724 -24.39 20.71 -39.34
N GLU A 725 -23.41 21.19 -40.10
CA GLU A 725 -23.58 22.26 -41.11
C GLU A 725 -24.41 21.78 -42.33
N ARG A 726 -24.30 20.53 -42.74
CA ARG A 726 -25.15 19.96 -43.79
C ARG A 726 -26.64 19.94 -43.41
N THR A 727 -26.90 19.73 -42.13
CA THR A 727 -28.27 19.64 -41.62
C THR A 727 -28.90 21.03 -41.49
N ASP A 728 -28.10 22.05 -41.14
CA ASP A 728 -28.57 23.44 -41.05
C ASP A 728 -28.91 24.04 -42.42
N MET A 729 -28.27 23.58 -43.48
CA MET A 729 -28.54 24.04 -44.89
C MET A 729 -29.70 23.28 -45.58
N GLY A 730 -30.41 22.40 -44.90
CA GLY A 730 -31.64 21.80 -45.42
C GLY A 730 -31.47 20.85 -46.62
N MET A 731 -30.31 20.20 -46.77
CA MET A 731 -30.05 19.16 -47.78
C MET A 731 -30.25 17.74 -47.22
#